data_a8d7d0260012a0a07ffa0c0631f8e3c0
#
_entry.id   a8d7d0260012a0a07ffa0c0631f8e3c0
#
_cell.length_a   1.000
_cell.length_b   1.000
_cell.length_c   1.000
_cell.angle_alpha   90.00
_cell.angle_beta   90.00
_cell.angle_gamma   90.00
#
_symmetry.space_group_name_H-M   'P 1'
#
loop_
_entity.id
_entity.type
_entity.pdbx_description
1 polymer ?
#
loop_
_entity_poly.entity_id
_entity_poly.type
_entity_poly.pdbx_seq_one_letter_code
_entity_poly.pdbx_strand_id
1 'polypeptide(L)'
;MALTFIGAMIACLAVLYIPGYLLARSFPFSRFASAALAPAFSVLGLTLLGVAAYELVNPCPAPALAGALIALDLAVYLICRIVRGVAAKAGDRPSSADSGASNVRANRAPSTELISIPADARIWKAAALYIGVALIITSIVFLGALDGFDSFSRNDDTTVHLSVARGFLDTGTFSTLHTSSFLDQGEIGGFYPAAWHVLVAVVASLFGNDVSLATNAAIAVFNIVMFPLAICLLTWRLFGKNRTIVLSGALFSVAFSGFPWGFVVFGQLLPNMISFMMVPLALVPFVEALDAPRARDKAKLLIAAALGLCAVAIAQPNGAFTFGILAVLYAISRVFFEPGAQRATVDAKRVAIAIAIFAVACVLWGAMYLAPFMQAVVNTTWSATLSPLEAIISGPLFMFTVRQGVQPFLSVMVLVGIVYTCRHRRHLWLSVAYLAALAFYIISVSTDGAAKQILTGFWYTDYNRTGALAALFAIPLAAVGFASCVAWLKGLLEKRMGKSSVRPAPATKDEGSIAEAPCSPVASDAAPCTAASANASFTRAGVIAAAIMTALFALCQFLPLSVGYGDRQIHLGLVNINQEISTRYSWDQTLTSEEDAFIDEVMEVIPEDAMVINVPADGSCWSYGVEGLNTFYRRSSNTGSRDDAQEAELIRTQLCNVATNKEVQQTLEDLDARYVMLLDDPSGDNPTKLSLRYEEKNWTGIETITEDTPGFNLILSEGDMRLYEIEY
;
A
#
# COMPACT_ATOMS: atom_id res chain seq x y z
N MET A 1 -10.11 -5.17 24.48
CA MET A 1 -10.03 -4.73 23.07
C MET A 1 -8.84 -3.79 22.76
N ALA A 2 -8.74 -2.53 23.25
CA ALA A 2 -7.64 -1.61 22.86
C ALA A 2 -6.22 -2.15 23.12
N LEU A 3 -5.96 -2.81 24.25
CA LEU A 3 -4.66 -3.42 24.56
C LEU A 3 -4.36 -4.62 23.64
N THR A 4 -5.38 -5.41 23.31
CA THR A 4 -5.28 -6.53 22.35
C THR A 4 -4.91 -6.02 20.96
N PHE A 5 -5.57 -4.95 20.50
CA PHE A 5 -5.27 -4.30 19.22
C PHE A 5 -3.84 -3.75 19.15
N ILE A 6 -3.38 -3.06 20.21
CA ILE A 6 -1.98 -2.59 20.30
C ILE A 6 -1.02 -3.80 20.29
N GLY A 7 -1.37 -4.90 20.97
CA GLY A 7 -0.62 -6.15 20.92
C GLY A 7 -0.52 -6.70 19.49
N ALA A 8 -1.63 -6.74 18.75
CA ALA A 8 -1.67 -7.17 17.35
C ALA A 8 -0.84 -6.27 16.42
N MET A 9 -0.87 -4.94 16.62
CA MET A 9 0.02 -4.01 15.92
C MET A 9 1.50 -4.29 16.21
N ILE A 10 1.86 -4.55 17.47
CA ILE A 10 3.25 -4.88 17.84
C ILE A 10 3.68 -6.21 17.23
N ALA A 11 2.82 -7.23 17.23
CA ALA A 11 3.09 -8.51 16.58
C ALA A 11 3.26 -8.34 15.06
N CYS A 12 2.39 -7.59 14.42
CA CYS A 12 2.50 -7.26 13.00
C CYS A 12 3.83 -6.54 12.69
N LEU A 13 4.22 -5.55 13.50
CA LEU A 13 5.52 -4.90 13.39
C LEU A 13 6.67 -5.90 13.56
N ALA A 14 6.60 -6.81 14.51
CA ALA A 14 7.64 -7.81 14.75
C ALA A 14 7.80 -8.73 13.54
N VAL A 15 6.70 -9.26 13.00
CA VAL A 15 6.69 -10.14 11.81
C VAL A 15 7.21 -9.41 10.58
N LEU A 16 6.84 -8.14 10.39
CA LEU A 16 7.28 -7.34 9.23
C LEU A 16 8.73 -6.87 9.33
N TYR A 17 9.24 -6.58 10.53
CA TYR A 17 10.53 -5.91 10.65
C TYR A 17 11.67 -6.82 11.09
N ILE A 18 11.43 -7.80 11.96
CA ILE A 18 12.53 -8.60 12.52
C ILE A 18 13.21 -9.45 11.43
N PRO A 19 12.52 -10.35 10.71
CA PRO A 19 13.20 -11.20 9.72
C PRO A 19 13.79 -10.38 8.58
N GLY A 20 13.00 -9.55 7.92
CA GLY A 20 13.50 -8.77 6.79
C GLY A 20 14.59 -7.78 7.14
N TYR A 21 14.65 -7.26 8.38
CA TYR A 21 15.79 -6.46 8.83
C TYR A 21 17.08 -7.29 8.89
N LEU A 22 17.01 -8.51 9.40
CA LEU A 22 18.16 -9.43 9.42
C LEU A 22 18.64 -9.72 8.00
N LEU A 23 17.73 -10.02 7.08
CA LEU A 23 18.05 -10.23 5.67
C LEU A 23 18.64 -8.95 5.04
N ALA A 24 18.04 -7.79 5.24
CA ALA A 24 18.54 -6.52 4.73
C ALA A 24 19.93 -6.17 5.27
N ARG A 25 20.25 -6.53 6.52
CA ARG A 25 21.60 -6.40 7.12
C ARG A 25 22.63 -7.36 6.51
N SER A 26 22.18 -8.36 5.77
CA SER A 26 23.07 -9.20 4.95
C SER A 26 23.63 -8.46 3.73
N PHE A 27 23.00 -7.37 3.31
CA PHE A 27 23.54 -6.40 2.38
C PHE A 27 24.30 -5.31 3.15
N PRO A 28 25.27 -4.60 2.51
CA PRO A 28 25.98 -3.49 3.14
C PRO A 28 25.13 -2.20 3.11
N PHE A 29 23.92 -2.25 3.65
CA PHE A 29 23.03 -1.11 3.79
C PHE A 29 23.22 -0.40 5.13
N SER A 30 22.92 0.89 5.18
CA SER A 30 22.80 1.63 6.44
C SER A 30 21.68 1.05 7.32
N ARG A 31 21.74 1.31 8.63
CA ARG A 31 20.71 0.81 9.57
C ARG A 31 19.32 1.28 9.17
N PHE A 32 19.19 2.54 8.75
CA PHE A 32 17.91 3.11 8.32
C PHE A 32 17.40 2.45 7.03
N ALA A 33 18.28 2.32 6.00
CA ALA A 33 17.89 1.65 4.75
C ALA A 33 17.46 0.19 5.01
N SER A 34 18.18 -0.53 5.88
CA SER A 34 17.79 -1.89 6.27
C SER A 34 16.43 -1.94 6.96
N ALA A 35 16.15 -0.99 7.86
CA ALA A 35 14.84 -0.92 8.51
C ALA A 35 13.71 -0.59 7.51
N ALA A 36 13.94 0.37 6.62
CA ALA A 36 12.92 0.73 5.63
C ALA A 36 12.63 -0.39 4.62
N LEU A 37 13.65 -1.17 4.21
CA LEU A 37 13.50 -2.29 3.26
C LEU A 37 12.97 -3.57 3.91
N ALA A 38 13.05 -3.69 5.23
CA ALA A 38 12.68 -4.90 5.97
C ALA A 38 11.29 -5.46 5.62
N PRO A 39 10.20 -4.65 5.59
CA PRO A 39 8.87 -5.18 5.32
C PRO A 39 8.75 -5.91 3.98
N ALA A 40 9.37 -5.37 2.92
CA ALA A 40 9.34 -6.03 1.61
C ALA A 40 10.03 -7.40 1.64
N PHE A 41 11.16 -7.52 2.34
CA PHE A 41 11.87 -8.79 2.47
C PHE A 41 11.13 -9.78 3.37
N SER A 42 10.50 -9.31 4.45
CA SER A 42 9.67 -10.17 5.31
C SER A 42 8.44 -10.69 4.57
N VAL A 43 7.71 -9.83 3.86
CA VAL A 43 6.53 -10.24 3.07
C VAL A 43 6.91 -11.29 2.02
N LEU A 44 7.99 -11.06 1.28
CA LEU A 44 8.50 -12.02 0.31
C LEU A 44 8.88 -13.35 0.99
N GLY A 45 9.68 -13.28 2.04
CA GLY A 45 10.16 -14.47 2.76
C GLY A 45 9.02 -15.28 3.37
N LEU A 46 8.06 -14.60 4.02
CA LEU A 46 6.91 -15.25 4.63
C LEU A 46 6.05 -15.99 3.60
N THR A 47 5.77 -15.34 2.47
CA THR A 47 4.96 -15.94 1.40
C THR A 47 5.67 -17.11 0.72
N LEU A 48 6.97 -16.99 0.42
CA LEU A 48 7.75 -18.09 -0.18
C LEU A 48 7.91 -19.26 0.79
N LEU A 49 8.10 -18.95 2.07
CA LEU A 49 8.19 -20.00 3.09
C LEU A 49 6.85 -20.71 3.29
N GLY A 50 5.71 -20.01 3.16
CA GLY A 50 4.39 -20.61 3.17
C GLY A 50 4.20 -21.63 2.04
N VAL A 51 4.65 -21.30 0.82
CA VAL A 51 4.64 -22.23 -0.31
C VAL A 51 5.55 -23.45 -0.02
N ALA A 52 6.75 -23.21 0.51
CA ALA A 52 7.68 -24.29 0.84
C ALA A 52 7.17 -25.17 1.99
N ALA A 53 6.51 -24.59 2.99
CA ALA A 53 5.93 -25.31 4.11
C ALA A 53 4.80 -26.25 3.66
N TYR A 54 3.98 -25.83 2.70
CA TYR A 54 2.95 -26.69 2.11
C TYR A 54 3.54 -28.00 1.55
N GLU A 55 4.66 -27.92 0.87
CA GLU A 55 5.31 -29.08 0.26
C GLU A 55 6.08 -29.97 1.28
N LEU A 56 6.54 -29.37 2.38
CA LEU A 56 7.48 -30.02 3.31
C LEU A 56 6.84 -30.44 4.64
N VAL A 57 5.90 -29.68 5.16
CA VAL A 57 5.38 -29.80 6.55
C VAL A 57 3.92 -29.31 6.62
N ASN A 58 3.06 -29.84 5.80
CA ASN A 58 1.64 -29.48 5.84
C ASN A 58 0.85 -30.47 6.74
N PRO A 59 0.02 -30.00 7.71
CA PRO A 59 -0.24 -28.61 8.11
C PRO A 59 0.92 -27.97 8.90
N CYS A 60 1.09 -26.65 8.75
CA CYS A 60 2.09 -25.85 9.43
C CYS A 60 1.41 -24.84 10.38
N PRO A 61 1.71 -24.82 11.68
CA PRO A 61 1.18 -23.79 12.57
C PRO A 61 1.69 -22.38 12.18
N ALA A 62 0.82 -21.38 12.14
CA ALA A 62 1.16 -20.01 11.77
C ALA A 62 2.35 -19.40 12.56
N PRO A 63 2.46 -19.56 13.91
CA PRO A 63 3.62 -19.08 14.64
C PRO A 63 4.93 -19.77 14.27
N ALA A 64 4.87 -21.06 13.88
CA ALA A 64 6.05 -21.82 13.43
C ALA A 64 6.58 -21.27 12.10
N LEU A 65 5.70 -20.88 11.18
CA LEU A 65 6.08 -20.25 9.92
C LEU A 65 6.87 -18.94 10.16
N ALA A 66 6.38 -18.06 11.04
CA ALA A 66 7.07 -16.82 11.40
C ALA A 66 8.42 -17.10 12.10
N GLY A 67 8.44 -18.05 13.03
CA GLY A 67 9.66 -18.48 13.73
C GLY A 67 10.72 -19.06 12.79
N ALA A 68 10.30 -19.89 11.83
CA ALA A 68 11.19 -20.45 10.80
C ALA A 68 11.79 -19.34 9.91
N LEU A 69 11.01 -18.35 9.51
CA LEU A 69 11.51 -17.20 8.73
C LEU A 69 12.58 -16.42 9.52
N ILE A 70 12.31 -16.12 10.80
CA ILE A 70 13.27 -15.42 11.66
C ILE A 70 14.57 -16.24 11.78
N ALA A 71 14.48 -17.55 11.99
CA ALA A 71 15.62 -18.44 12.11
C ALA A 71 16.45 -18.50 10.81
N LEU A 72 15.77 -18.58 9.65
CA LEU A 72 16.40 -18.61 8.33
C LEU A 72 17.16 -17.28 8.06
N ASP A 73 16.51 -16.14 8.28
CA ASP A 73 17.11 -14.83 8.01
C ASP A 73 18.25 -14.52 8.99
N LEU A 74 18.14 -14.99 10.23
CA LEU A 74 19.23 -14.91 11.20
C LEU A 74 20.44 -15.76 10.77
N ALA A 75 20.21 -16.97 10.28
CA ALA A 75 21.27 -17.83 9.76
C ALA A 75 21.99 -17.19 8.57
N VAL A 76 21.22 -16.66 7.59
CA VAL A 76 21.77 -15.93 6.43
C VAL A 76 22.59 -14.72 6.90
N TYR A 77 22.07 -13.95 7.85
CA TYR A 77 22.77 -12.78 8.41
C TYR A 77 24.11 -13.18 9.06
N LEU A 78 24.11 -14.22 9.91
CA LEU A 78 25.30 -14.69 10.60
C LEU A 78 26.35 -15.23 9.63
N ILE A 79 25.94 -16.04 8.63
CA ILE A 79 26.84 -16.54 7.57
C ILE A 79 27.47 -15.35 6.81
N CYS A 80 26.67 -14.39 6.37
CA CYS A 80 27.19 -13.22 5.68
C CYS A 80 28.16 -12.40 6.54
N ARG A 81 27.91 -12.33 7.85
CA ARG A 81 28.79 -11.62 8.79
C ARG A 81 30.13 -12.34 8.98
N ILE A 82 30.11 -13.68 9.12
CA ILE A 82 31.31 -14.52 9.21
C ILE A 82 32.15 -14.38 7.94
N VAL A 83 31.54 -14.54 6.76
CA VAL A 83 32.24 -14.42 5.46
C VAL A 83 32.93 -13.06 5.31
N ARG A 84 32.23 -11.97 5.69
CA ARG A 84 32.83 -10.63 5.66
C ARG A 84 33.99 -10.49 6.66
N GLY A 85 33.87 -11.06 7.85
CA GLY A 85 34.93 -11.06 8.86
C GLY A 85 36.20 -11.80 8.39
N VAL A 86 36.01 -12.96 7.74
CA VAL A 86 37.12 -13.74 7.16
C VAL A 86 37.76 -12.98 5.99
N ALA A 87 36.94 -12.41 5.09
CA ALA A 87 37.45 -11.63 3.95
C ALA A 87 38.25 -10.38 4.39
N ALA A 88 37.80 -9.69 5.44
CA ALA A 88 38.52 -8.55 6.03
C ALA A 88 39.91 -8.98 6.58
N LYS A 89 39.94 -10.09 7.33
CA LYS A 89 41.21 -10.62 7.86
C LYS A 89 42.16 -11.12 6.78
N ALA A 90 41.67 -11.64 5.67
CA ALA A 90 42.46 -12.09 4.54
C ALA A 90 43.07 -10.92 3.74
N GLY A 91 42.38 -9.76 3.72
CA GLY A 91 42.86 -8.52 3.08
C GLY A 91 43.91 -7.74 3.89
N ASP A 92 43.97 -7.98 5.20
CA ASP A 92 44.91 -7.30 6.13
C ASP A 92 46.28 -8.04 6.30
N ARG A 93 46.58 -9.06 5.48
CA ARG A 93 47.91 -9.64 5.49
C ARG A 93 48.88 -8.64 4.88
N PRO A 94 49.86 -8.09 5.63
CA PRO A 94 50.83 -7.18 5.08
C PRO A 94 51.67 -7.95 4.04
N SER A 95 51.65 -7.45 2.81
CA SER A 95 52.64 -7.81 1.81
C SER A 95 53.99 -7.39 2.38
N SER A 96 54.82 -8.36 2.76
CA SER A 96 56.16 -8.15 3.21
C SER A 96 57.06 -7.80 2.01
N ALA A 97 56.97 -6.58 1.50
CA ALA A 97 57.96 -5.90 0.66
C ALA A 97 57.44 -4.48 0.38
N ASP A 98 57.77 -3.53 1.25
CA ASP A 98 58.27 -2.19 0.94
C ASP A 98 58.39 -1.37 2.23
N SER A 99 59.59 -1.37 2.76
CA SER A 99 60.03 -0.43 3.77
C SER A 99 60.52 0.83 3.06
N GLY A 100 59.74 1.87 3.05
CA GLY A 100 60.20 3.17 2.61
C GLY A 100 59.09 4.15 2.27
N ALA A 101 59.05 5.19 3.09
CA ALA A 101 58.48 6.50 2.81
C ALA A 101 57.04 6.82 3.26
N SER A 102 57.08 7.75 4.21
CA SER A 102 56.18 8.91 4.41
C SER A 102 54.78 8.69 4.99
N ASN A 103 54.66 9.21 6.21
CA ASN A 103 53.45 9.63 6.88
C ASN A 103 52.55 10.47 5.95
N VAL A 104 51.60 9.83 5.30
CA VAL A 104 50.41 10.49 4.77
C VAL A 104 49.21 10.03 5.61
N ARG A 105 48.56 10.99 6.23
CA ARG A 105 47.32 10.86 7.02
C ARG A 105 46.46 9.75 6.47
N ALA A 106 46.14 8.78 7.31
CA ALA A 106 45.12 7.78 7.05
C ALA A 106 43.81 8.47 6.70
N ASN A 107 43.56 8.69 5.41
CA ASN A 107 42.24 9.02 4.89
C ASN A 107 41.38 7.82 5.23
N ARG A 108 40.38 8.03 6.10
CA ARG A 108 39.28 7.09 6.35
C ARG A 108 38.83 6.49 5.01
N ALA A 109 38.97 5.17 4.89
CA ALA A 109 38.43 4.43 3.77
C ALA A 109 36.97 4.89 3.54
N PRO A 110 36.55 5.17 2.30
CA PRO A 110 35.17 5.57 2.01
C PRO A 110 34.24 4.51 2.54
N SER A 111 33.18 4.94 3.24
CA SER A 111 32.17 4.07 3.80
C SER A 111 31.69 3.08 2.74
N THR A 112 31.79 1.77 3.04
CA THR A 112 31.39 0.67 2.15
C THR A 112 29.87 0.47 2.07
N GLU A 113 29.07 1.42 2.57
CA GLU A 113 27.62 1.35 2.54
C GLU A 113 27.08 1.63 1.14
N LEU A 114 26.29 0.69 0.58
CA LEU A 114 25.76 0.75 -0.78
C LEU A 114 24.62 1.78 -0.94
N ILE A 115 23.75 1.88 0.05
CA ILE A 115 22.78 2.97 0.14
C ILE A 115 23.34 3.91 1.19
N SER A 116 24.12 4.90 0.74
CA SER A 116 24.77 5.89 1.59
C SER A 116 23.77 6.93 2.07
N ILE A 117 22.89 6.50 2.97
CA ILE A 117 22.18 7.45 3.83
C ILE A 117 23.15 7.71 4.97
N PRO A 118 23.57 8.97 5.21
CA PRO A 118 24.46 9.26 6.32
C PRO A 118 23.90 8.62 7.59
N ALA A 119 24.75 7.93 8.35
CA ALA A 119 24.41 7.35 9.66
C ALA A 119 24.07 8.45 10.69
N ASP A 120 23.59 9.59 10.22
CA ASP A 120 23.30 10.80 10.96
C ASP A 120 21.94 10.67 11.66
N ALA A 121 21.90 11.08 12.92
CA ALA A 121 20.66 11.18 13.71
C ALA A 121 19.53 11.96 13.01
N ARG A 122 19.84 12.73 11.98
CA ARG A 122 18.88 13.53 11.21
C ARG A 122 17.86 12.69 10.45
N ILE A 123 18.26 11.53 9.90
CA ILE A 123 17.32 10.67 9.16
C ILE A 123 16.30 10.04 10.10
N TRP A 124 16.71 9.62 11.31
CA TRP A 124 15.82 9.06 12.30
C TRP A 124 14.81 10.10 12.84
N LYS A 125 15.24 11.39 12.93
CA LYS A 125 14.32 12.50 13.24
C LYS A 125 13.31 12.74 12.12
N ALA A 126 13.73 12.63 10.86
CA ALA A 126 12.81 12.69 9.74
C ALA A 126 11.84 11.50 9.76
N ALA A 127 12.33 10.28 9.97
CA ALA A 127 11.50 9.08 10.10
C ALA A 127 10.45 9.20 11.22
N ALA A 128 10.86 9.69 12.39
CA ALA A 128 9.94 9.95 13.50
C ALA A 128 8.86 10.98 13.13
N LEU A 129 9.20 12.02 12.36
CA LEU A 129 8.22 12.97 11.84
C LEU A 129 7.22 12.31 10.88
N TYR A 130 7.71 11.46 9.96
CA TYR A 130 6.83 10.72 9.04
C TYR A 130 5.86 9.81 9.79
N ILE A 131 6.35 9.02 10.74
CA ILE A 131 5.52 8.15 11.58
C ILE A 131 4.53 8.98 12.40
N GLY A 132 4.98 10.08 13.03
CA GLY A 132 4.11 10.93 13.87
C GLY A 132 2.98 11.59 13.08
N VAL A 133 3.27 12.12 11.89
CA VAL A 133 2.24 12.70 11.01
C VAL A 133 1.29 11.63 10.51
N ALA A 134 1.82 10.48 10.07
CA ALA A 134 1.01 9.37 9.60
C ALA A 134 0.13 8.78 10.72
N LEU A 135 0.64 8.71 11.95
CA LEU A 135 -0.14 8.30 13.12
C LEU A 135 -1.35 9.24 13.32
N ILE A 136 -1.13 10.56 13.28
CA ILE A 136 -2.23 11.54 13.44
C ILE A 136 -3.27 11.36 12.33
N ILE A 137 -2.84 11.30 11.05
CA ILE A 137 -3.76 11.16 9.91
C ILE A 137 -4.51 9.83 9.99
N THR A 138 -3.82 8.71 10.24
CA THR A 138 -4.43 7.39 10.34
C THR A 138 -5.37 7.28 11.53
N SER A 139 -5.04 7.91 12.66
CA SER A 139 -5.93 7.94 13.82
C SER A 139 -7.23 8.68 13.53
N ILE A 140 -7.18 9.79 12.80
CA ILE A 140 -8.39 10.55 12.43
C ILE A 140 -9.18 9.81 11.35
N VAL A 141 -8.51 9.33 10.29
CA VAL A 141 -9.18 8.82 9.09
C VAL A 141 -9.67 7.38 9.26
N PHE A 142 -8.92 6.54 9.95
CA PHE A 142 -9.20 5.12 10.05
C PHE A 142 -9.57 4.69 11.48
N LEU A 143 -8.66 4.83 12.46
CA LEU A 143 -8.90 4.29 13.80
C LEU A 143 -10.11 4.91 14.49
N GLY A 144 -10.34 6.20 14.30
CA GLY A 144 -11.51 6.91 14.85
C GLY A 144 -12.81 6.69 14.08
N ALA A 145 -12.76 5.98 12.96
CA ALA A 145 -13.92 5.64 12.13
C ALA A 145 -14.36 4.17 12.32
N LEU A 146 -13.57 3.35 13.03
CA LEU A 146 -13.93 1.97 13.34
C LEU A 146 -15.01 1.90 14.41
N ASP A 147 -15.96 1.02 14.23
CA ASP A 147 -16.98 0.67 15.22
C ASP A 147 -16.53 -0.56 16.05
N GLY A 148 -15.42 -0.39 16.76
CA GLY A 148 -14.66 -1.46 17.40
C GLY A 148 -13.38 -1.81 16.61
N PHE A 149 -12.35 -2.30 17.33
CA PHE A 149 -11.09 -2.69 16.69
C PHE A 149 -11.17 -4.04 15.96
N ASP A 150 -12.17 -4.81 16.22
CA ASP A 150 -12.58 -6.08 15.64
C ASP A 150 -13.66 -5.93 14.56
N SER A 151 -14.24 -4.72 14.41
CA SER A 151 -15.17 -4.46 13.32
C SER A 151 -14.51 -4.65 11.95
N PHE A 152 -15.27 -4.98 10.94
CA PHE A 152 -14.77 -5.22 9.60
C PHE A 152 -15.56 -4.44 8.55
N SER A 153 -15.01 -4.29 7.36
CA SER A 153 -15.66 -3.58 6.28
C SER A 153 -16.67 -4.46 5.53
N ARG A 154 -17.92 -4.02 5.43
CA ARG A 154 -18.97 -4.71 4.68
C ARG A 154 -18.84 -4.43 3.18
N ASN A 155 -17.74 -4.88 2.60
CA ASN A 155 -17.46 -4.81 1.16
C ASN A 155 -17.35 -6.22 0.57
N ASP A 156 -17.63 -6.36 -0.72
CA ASP A 156 -17.57 -7.65 -1.42
C ASP A 156 -16.23 -8.35 -1.30
N ASP A 157 -15.10 -7.64 -1.58
CA ASP A 157 -13.78 -8.23 -1.51
C ASP A 157 -13.34 -8.58 -0.07
N THR A 158 -14.01 -8.02 0.94
CA THR A 158 -13.72 -8.33 2.34
C THR A 158 -14.03 -9.79 2.66
N THR A 159 -15.12 -10.36 2.10
CA THR A 159 -15.45 -11.78 2.28
C THR A 159 -14.30 -12.66 1.81
N VAL A 160 -13.70 -12.33 0.67
CA VAL A 160 -12.54 -13.05 0.11
C VAL A 160 -11.33 -12.94 1.05
N HIS A 161 -11.03 -11.73 1.53
CA HIS A 161 -9.83 -11.51 2.32
C HIS A 161 -9.91 -12.15 3.71
N LEU A 162 -11.06 -12.07 4.37
CA LEU A 162 -11.24 -12.71 5.67
C LEU A 162 -11.26 -14.23 5.53
N SER A 163 -12.00 -14.78 4.55
CA SER A 163 -12.08 -16.24 4.33
C SER A 163 -10.74 -16.86 3.98
N VAL A 164 -9.91 -16.22 3.15
CA VAL A 164 -8.56 -16.74 2.84
C VAL A 164 -7.66 -16.73 4.08
N ALA A 165 -7.71 -15.67 4.89
CA ALA A 165 -6.91 -15.62 6.12
C ALA A 165 -7.38 -16.67 7.15
N ARG A 166 -8.70 -16.87 7.30
CA ARG A 166 -9.29 -17.91 8.14
C ARG A 166 -8.89 -19.30 7.63
N GLY A 167 -9.05 -19.57 6.35
CA GLY A 167 -8.69 -20.84 5.76
C GLY A 167 -7.22 -21.23 5.96
N PHE A 168 -6.31 -20.26 5.99
CA PHE A 168 -4.91 -20.51 6.38
C PHE A 168 -4.77 -20.94 7.85
N LEU A 169 -5.58 -20.39 8.74
CA LEU A 169 -5.57 -20.76 10.16
C LEU A 169 -6.13 -22.16 10.37
N ASP A 170 -7.28 -22.46 9.77
CA ASP A 170 -8.01 -23.70 9.95
C ASP A 170 -7.26 -24.89 9.34
N THR A 171 -6.66 -24.69 8.16
CA THR A 171 -5.97 -25.78 7.45
C THR A 171 -4.48 -25.88 7.72
N GLY A 172 -3.85 -24.82 8.26
CA GLY A 172 -2.39 -24.73 8.35
C GLY A 172 -1.69 -24.67 6.99
N THR A 173 -2.42 -24.37 5.91
CA THR A 173 -1.91 -24.31 4.53
C THR A 173 -1.68 -22.85 4.13
N PHE A 174 -0.43 -22.38 4.11
CA PHE A 174 -0.09 -20.99 3.82
C PHE A 174 0.40 -20.76 2.38
N SER A 175 0.00 -21.59 1.45
CA SER A 175 0.49 -21.56 0.08
C SER A 175 -0.36 -20.68 -0.82
N THR A 176 0.23 -19.62 -1.39
CA THR A 176 -0.41 -18.76 -2.41
C THR A 176 -0.81 -19.52 -3.69
N LEU A 177 -0.37 -20.78 -3.85
CA LEU A 177 -0.72 -21.62 -4.98
C LEU A 177 -1.98 -22.49 -4.72
N HIS A 178 -2.50 -22.49 -3.47
CA HIS A 178 -3.58 -23.38 -3.03
C HIS A 178 -4.69 -22.63 -2.26
N THR A 179 -4.91 -21.37 -2.56
CA THR A 179 -5.81 -20.49 -1.81
C THR A 179 -7.24 -20.40 -2.34
N SER A 180 -7.50 -20.80 -3.57
CA SER A 180 -8.85 -20.68 -4.15
C SER A 180 -9.88 -21.60 -3.48
N SER A 181 -9.44 -22.74 -2.93
CA SER A 181 -10.32 -23.68 -2.20
C SER A 181 -11.00 -23.10 -0.96
N PHE A 182 -10.47 -22.02 -0.38
CA PHE A 182 -11.09 -21.38 0.78
C PHE A 182 -12.27 -20.48 0.44
N LEU A 183 -12.45 -20.17 -0.82
CA LEU A 183 -13.51 -19.28 -1.33
C LEU A 183 -14.69 -20.03 -1.91
N ASP A 184 -14.39 -21.13 -2.60
CA ASP A 184 -15.36 -21.96 -3.30
C ASP A 184 -15.18 -23.39 -2.78
N GLN A 185 -16.17 -23.91 -2.11
CA GLN A 185 -16.11 -25.27 -1.58
C GLN A 185 -16.03 -26.27 -2.74
N GLY A 186 -14.98 -27.06 -2.82
CA GLY A 186 -14.89 -28.21 -3.70
C GLY A 186 -13.69 -28.31 -4.64
N GLU A 187 -13.02 -27.25 -5.06
CA GLU A 187 -11.84 -27.36 -5.92
C GLU A 187 -10.54 -26.96 -5.22
N ILE A 188 -9.59 -27.89 -5.17
CA ILE A 188 -8.27 -27.66 -4.63
C ILE A 188 -7.46 -26.82 -5.62
N GLY A 189 -7.27 -25.54 -5.26
CA GLY A 189 -6.06 -24.85 -5.61
C GLY A 189 -5.97 -24.13 -6.93
N GLY A 190 -6.20 -22.85 -6.92
CA GLY A 190 -5.67 -21.89 -7.87
C GLY A 190 -4.71 -20.91 -7.22
N PHE A 191 -3.90 -20.25 -8.02
CA PHE A 191 -3.07 -19.15 -7.58
C PHE A 191 -3.93 -17.93 -7.17
N TYR A 192 -3.67 -17.43 -5.96
CA TYR A 192 -4.17 -16.14 -5.51
C TYR A 192 -3.03 -15.37 -4.82
N PRO A 193 -2.86 -14.04 -5.03
CA PRO A 193 -1.81 -13.26 -4.38
C PRO A 193 -2.09 -13.11 -2.88
N ALA A 194 -1.63 -14.07 -2.07
CA ALA A 194 -2.01 -14.25 -0.68
C ALA A 194 -1.03 -13.67 0.35
N ALA A 195 -0.04 -12.86 -0.07
CA ALA A 195 0.96 -12.30 0.84
C ALA A 195 0.36 -11.49 2.01
N TRP A 196 -0.73 -10.75 1.76
CA TRP A 196 -1.49 -10.06 2.80
C TRP A 196 -2.08 -11.06 3.79
N HIS A 197 -2.76 -12.08 3.28
CA HIS A 197 -3.51 -13.06 4.07
C HIS A 197 -2.61 -13.91 4.96
N VAL A 198 -1.45 -14.33 4.46
CA VAL A 198 -0.44 -15.04 5.26
C VAL A 198 0.02 -14.19 6.44
N LEU A 199 0.27 -12.90 6.22
CA LEU A 199 0.65 -11.98 7.29
C LEU A 199 -0.47 -11.84 8.34
N VAL A 200 -1.70 -11.61 7.89
CA VAL A 200 -2.88 -11.45 8.76
C VAL A 200 -3.12 -12.72 9.57
N ALA A 201 -3.10 -13.89 8.93
CA ALA A 201 -3.29 -15.16 9.62
C ALA A 201 -2.21 -15.41 10.69
N VAL A 202 -0.93 -15.10 10.40
CA VAL A 202 0.13 -15.20 11.41
C VAL A 202 -0.11 -14.26 12.60
N VAL A 203 -0.60 -13.04 12.34
CA VAL A 203 -0.92 -12.12 13.45
C VAL A 203 -2.15 -12.60 14.21
N ALA A 204 -3.23 -12.98 13.52
CA ALA A 204 -4.49 -13.44 14.12
C ALA A 204 -4.27 -14.65 15.03
N SER A 205 -3.40 -15.60 14.63
CA SER A 205 -3.07 -16.80 15.43
C SER A 205 -2.52 -16.52 16.83
N LEU A 206 -2.04 -15.29 17.06
CA LEU A 206 -1.53 -14.84 18.37
C LEU A 206 -2.61 -14.16 19.23
N PHE A 207 -3.80 -13.92 18.67
CA PHE A 207 -4.88 -13.16 19.28
C PHE A 207 -6.24 -13.85 19.12
N GLY A 208 -6.31 -15.14 19.39
CA GLY A 208 -7.54 -15.92 19.39
C GLY A 208 -8.11 -16.21 17.99
N ASN A 209 -7.28 -16.14 16.95
CA ASN A 209 -7.68 -16.29 15.54
C ASN A 209 -8.62 -15.17 15.04
N ASP A 210 -8.66 -14.02 15.74
CA ASP A 210 -9.43 -12.86 15.31
C ASP A 210 -8.80 -12.22 14.06
N VAL A 211 -9.37 -12.58 12.91
CA VAL A 211 -8.91 -12.15 11.58
C VAL A 211 -9.23 -10.68 11.35
N SER A 212 -10.35 -10.19 11.86
CA SER A 212 -10.81 -8.80 11.72
C SER A 212 -9.90 -7.84 12.49
N LEU A 213 -9.61 -8.15 13.76
CA LEU A 213 -8.65 -7.41 14.58
C LEU A 213 -7.25 -7.37 13.93
N ALA A 214 -6.76 -8.52 13.46
CA ALA A 214 -5.45 -8.62 12.80
C ALA A 214 -5.38 -7.85 11.49
N THR A 215 -6.47 -7.85 10.70
CA THR A 215 -6.62 -7.06 9.46
C THR A 215 -6.53 -5.57 9.77
N ASN A 216 -7.28 -5.08 10.73
CA ASN A 216 -7.27 -3.66 11.13
C ASN A 216 -5.92 -3.23 11.71
N ALA A 217 -5.28 -4.09 12.52
CA ALA A 217 -3.93 -3.85 13.04
C ALA A 217 -2.90 -3.77 11.90
N ALA A 218 -2.99 -4.64 10.90
CA ALA A 218 -2.12 -4.61 9.74
C ALA A 218 -2.35 -3.34 8.90
N ILE A 219 -3.61 -2.95 8.60
CA ILE A 219 -3.92 -1.68 7.91
C ILE A 219 -3.27 -0.50 8.66
N ALA A 220 -3.42 -0.45 9.99
CA ALA A 220 -2.83 0.61 10.81
C ALA A 220 -1.28 0.61 10.72
N VAL A 221 -0.62 -0.54 10.85
CA VAL A 221 0.84 -0.66 10.80
C VAL A 221 1.39 -0.24 9.42
N PHE A 222 0.75 -0.66 8.34
CA PHE A 222 1.17 -0.29 6.99
C PHE A 222 1.05 1.22 6.76
N ASN A 223 -0.03 1.85 7.22
CA ASN A 223 -0.28 3.28 7.04
C ASN A 223 0.52 4.17 8.01
N ILE A 224 0.78 3.73 9.25
CA ILE A 224 1.49 4.53 10.26
C ILE A 224 3.01 4.40 10.12
N VAL A 225 3.52 3.19 9.80
CA VAL A 225 4.96 2.91 9.90
C VAL A 225 5.57 2.56 8.56
N MET A 226 5.06 1.52 7.89
CA MET A 226 5.73 0.93 6.73
C MET A 226 5.77 1.91 5.55
N PHE A 227 4.64 2.39 5.08
CA PHE A 227 4.57 3.26 3.92
C PHE A 227 5.22 4.63 4.16
N PRO A 228 5.01 5.31 5.30
CA PRO A 228 5.74 6.54 5.60
C PRO A 228 7.26 6.38 5.60
N LEU A 229 7.80 5.27 6.10
CA LEU A 229 9.23 4.99 6.04
C LEU A 229 9.71 4.71 4.60
N ALA A 230 8.91 4.05 3.78
CA ALA A 230 9.20 3.84 2.36
C ALA A 230 9.27 5.17 1.60
N ILE A 231 8.32 6.07 1.84
CA ILE A 231 8.33 7.43 1.27
C ILE A 231 9.48 8.28 1.82
N CYS A 232 9.79 8.17 3.12
CA CYS A 232 10.96 8.83 3.72
C CYS A 232 12.26 8.39 3.03
N LEU A 233 12.44 7.09 2.81
CA LEU A 233 13.60 6.53 2.11
C LEU A 233 13.67 7.07 0.67
N LEU A 234 12.57 7.06 -0.07
CA LEU A 234 12.48 7.55 -1.45
C LEU A 234 12.78 9.06 -1.54
N THR A 235 12.13 9.88 -0.72
CA THR A 235 12.34 11.33 -0.73
C THR A 235 13.74 11.71 -0.31
N TRP A 236 14.30 11.01 0.67
CA TRP A 236 15.71 11.17 1.04
C TRP A 236 16.64 10.83 -0.13
N ARG A 237 16.39 9.73 -0.81
CA ARG A 237 17.20 9.32 -1.96
C ARG A 237 17.17 10.35 -3.10
N LEU A 238 16.00 10.87 -3.39
CA LEU A 238 15.82 11.81 -4.50
C LEU A 238 16.24 13.24 -4.16
N PHE A 239 16.00 13.69 -2.93
CA PHE A 239 16.10 15.09 -2.54
C PHE A 239 16.93 15.34 -1.27
N GLY A 240 17.70 14.38 -0.79
CA GLY A 240 18.42 14.44 0.51
C GLY A 240 19.30 15.67 0.73
N LYS A 241 19.71 16.36 -0.34
CA LYS A 241 20.39 17.67 -0.27
C LYS A 241 19.45 18.82 0.14
N ASN A 242 18.15 18.66 -0.03
CA ASN A 242 17.13 19.64 0.35
C ASN A 242 16.28 19.11 1.51
N ARG A 243 16.69 19.45 2.73
CA ARG A 243 16.04 19.01 3.96
C ARG A 243 14.55 19.41 4.00
N THR A 244 14.18 20.57 3.47
CA THR A 244 12.79 21.03 3.48
C THR A 244 11.91 20.10 2.66
N ILE A 245 12.35 19.68 1.46
CA ILE A 245 11.60 18.73 0.65
C ILE A 245 11.43 17.39 1.38
N VAL A 246 12.51 16.86 1.97
CA VAL A 246 12.45 15.60 2.72
C VAL A 246 11.46 15.68 3.86
N LEU A 247 11.49 16.74 4.68
CA LEU A 247 10.57 16.90 5.81
C LEU A 247 9.11 17.13 5.34
N SER A 248 8.93 17.84 4.23
CA SER A 248 7.59 18.07 3.65
C SER A 248 6.92 16.78 3.21
N GLY A 249 7.68 15.76 2.78
CA GLY A 249 7.15 14.46 2.39
C GLY A 249 6.36 13.75 3.49
N ALA A 250 6.63 14.07 4.76
CA ALA A 250 5.89 13.52 5.90
C ALA A 250 4.39 13.84 5.83
N LEU A 251 4.02 15.05 5.39
CA LEU A 251 2.62 15.47 5.28
C LEU A 251 1.86 14.71 4.19
N PHE A 252 2.56 14.22 3.16
CA PHE A 252 1.92 13.70 1.96
C PHE A 252 1.95 12.17 1.85
N SER A 253 2.66 11.48 2.75
CA SER A 253 2.79 10.01 2.68
C SER A 253 1.44 9.29 2.71
N VAL A 254 0.47 9.77 3.50
CA VAL A 254 -0.87 9.19 3.64
C VAL A 254 -1.99 10.24 3.51
N ALA A 255 -1.73 11.34 2.79
CA ALA A 255 -2.69 12.45 2.69
C ALA A 255 -3.62 12.38 1.47
N PHE A 256 -3.32 11.53 0.50
CA PHE A 256 -4.15 11.40 -0.70
C PHE A 256 -5.31 10.44 -0.48
N SER A 257 -6.53 10.87 -0.78
CA SER A 257 -7.72 10.03 -0.69
C SER A 257 -7.66 8.82 -1.64
N GLY A 258 -7.10 9.00 -2.84
CA GLY A 258 -6.97 7.93 -3.82
C GLY A 258 -5.98 6.82 -3.42
N PHE A 259 -4.94 7.13 -2.62
CA PHE A 259 -3.99 6.18 -2.08
C PHE A 259 -3.35 6.69 -0.79
N PRO A 260 -3.34 5.91 0.29
CA PRO A 260 -3.74 4.50 0.39
C PRO A 260 -5.25 4.28 0.58
N TRP A 261 -5.99 5.28 0.99
CA TRP A 261 -7.36 5.16 1.52
C TRP A 261 -8.36 4.65 0.48
N GLY A 262 -8.19 5.02 -0.79
CA GLY A 262 -9.04 4.51 -1.87
C GLY A 262 -9.11 2.99 -1.91
N PHE A 263 -8.02 2.29 -1.54
CA PHE A 263 -7.99 0.83 -1.46
C PHE A 263 -8.60 0.26 -0.17
N VAL A 264 -8.75 1.07 0.87
CA VAL A 264 -9.45 0.68 2.09
C VAL A 264 -10.97 0.78 1.91
N VAL A 265 -11.46 1.83 1.20
CA VAL A 265 -12.90 2.07 1.04
C VAL A 265 -13.51 1.42 -0.20
N PHE A 266 -12.72 1.09 -1.23
CA PHE A 266 -13.21 0.42 -2.43
C PHE A 266 -12.81 -1.05 -2.41
N GLY A 267 -13.78 -1.95 -2.13
CA GLY A 267 -13.61 -3.39 -2.12
C GLY A 267 -12.64 -3.94 -1.07
N GLN A 268 -11.94 -3.08 -0.31
CA GLN A 268 -10.80 -3.46 0.52
C GLN A 268 -9.67 -4.13 -0.29
N LEU A 269 -9.14 -3.45 -1.29
CA LEU A 269 -8.05 -3.97 -2.14
C LEU A 269 -6.71 -4.07 -1.37
N LEU A 270 -6.67 -4.81 -0.27
CA LEU A 270 -5.55 -4.85 0.69
C LEU A 270 -4.25 -5.44 0.10
N PRO A 271 -4.28 -6.54 -0.68
CA PRO A 271 -3.09 -7.01 -1.39
C PRO A 271 -2.52 -5.96 -2.34
N ASN A 272 -3.39 -5.20 -3.02
CA ASN A 272 -2.99 -4.13 -3.92
C ASN A 272 -2.38 -2.94 -3.16
N MET A 273 -2.95 -2.59 -2.00
CA MET A 273 -2.46 -1.54 -1.13
C MET A 273 -1.01 -1.80 -0.71
N ILE A 274 -0.72 -2.99 -0.15
CA ILE A 274 0.64 -3.31 0.30
C ILE A 274 1.62 -3.43 -0.87
N SER A 275 1.18 -3.94 -2.02
CA SER A 275 1.99 -4.00 -3.23
C SER A 275 2.45 -2.60 -3.66
N PHE A 276 1.53 -1.64 -3.77
CA PHE A 276 1.85 -0.25 -4.14
C PHE A 276 2.71 0.44 -3.07
N MET A 277 2.47 0.18 -1.79
CA MET A 277 3.29 0.71 -0.70
C MET A 277 4.74 0.22 -0.74
N MET A 278 4.99 -0.99 -1.28
CA MET A 278 6.33 -1.56 -1.43
C MET A 278 7.06 -1.08 -2.70
N VAL A 279 6.38 -0.47 -3.68
CA VAL A 279 7.03 0.04 -4.90
C VAL A 279 8.23 0.95 -4.61
N PRO A 280 8.19 1.92 -3.67
CA PRO A 280 9.36 2.72 -3.32
C PRO A 280 10.53 1.89 -2.79
N LEU A 281 10.27 0.76 -2.12
CA LEU A 281 11.28 -0.12 -1.55
C LEU A 281 12.04 -0.91 -2.63
N ALA A 282 11.37 -1.27 -3.72
CA ALA A 282 12.01 -1.85 -4.91
C ALA A 282 12.73 -0.78 -5.74
N LEU A 283 12.15 0.43 -5.85
CA LEU A 283 12.67 1.50 -6.68
C LEU A 283 13.98 2.09 -6.16
N VAL A 284 14.11 2.28 -4.84
CA VAL A 284 15.33 2.91 -4.28
C VAL A 284 16.60 2.09 -4.57
N PRO A 285 16.67 0.77 -4.32
CA PRO A 285 17.83 -0.02 -4.70
C PRO A 285 18.10 -0.01 -6.22
N PHE A 286 17.06 0.00 -7.06
CA PHE A 286 17.19 0.12 -8.51
C PHE A 286 17.84 1.45 -8.92
N VAL A 287 17.36 2.55 -8.38
CA VAL A 287 17.90 3.90 -8.59
C VAL A 287 19.37 3.98 -8.16
N GLU A 288 19.71 3.41 -7.01
CA GLU A 288 21.10 3.32 -6.53
C GLU A 288 21.97 2.45 -7.43
N ALA A 289 21.42 1.35 -7.96
CA ALA A 289 22.15 0.47 -8.87
C ALA A 289 22.58 1.19 -10.16
N LEU A 290 21.69 2.02 -10.72
CA LEU A 290 22.01 2.80 -11.92
C LEU A 290 23.06 3.87 -11.65
N ASP A 291 23.17 4.37 -10.42
CA ASP A 291 24.15 5.39 -10.01
C ASP A 291 25.45 4.78 -9.48
N ALA A 292 25.49 3.48 -9.15
CA ALA A 292 26.65 2.83 -8.56
C ALA A 292 27.84 2.76 -9.55
N PRO A 293 29.07 3.17 -9.14
CA PRO A 293 30.21 3.19 -10.05
C PRO A 293 30.85 1.80 -10.25
N ARG A 294 30.73 0.89 -9.25
CA ARG A 294 31.37 -0.43 -9.28
C ARG A 294 30.38 -1.51 -9.69
N ALA A 295 30.75 -2.38 -10.63
CA ALA A 295 29.91 -3.49 -11.11
C ALA A 295 29.43 -4.40 -9.97
N ARG A 296 30.28 -4.70 -8.97
CA ARG A 296 29.93 -5.52 -7.80
C ARG A 296 28.84 -4.88 -6.94
N ASP A 297 28.91 -3.57 -6.74
CA ASP A 297 27.90 -2.84 -5.95
C ASP A 297 26.58 -2.74 -6.73
N LYS A 298 26.66 -2.49 -8.04
CA LYS A 298 25.53 -2.54 -8.95
C LYS A 298 24.80 -3.88 -8.89
N ALA A 299 25.54 -5.00 -8.94
CA ALA A 299 24.96 -6.34 -8.87
C ALA A 299 24.19 -6.57 -7.55
N LYS A 300 24.77 -6.19 -6.40
CA LYS A 300 24.09 -6.33 -5.09
C LYS A 300 22.82 -5.48 -4.99
N LEU A 301 22.86 -4.26 -5.52
CA LEU A 301 21.71 -3.36 -5.53
C LEU A 301 20.61 -3.86 -6.47
N LEU A 302 20.98 -4.44 -7.64
CA LEU A 302 20.03 -5.08 -8.53
C LEU A 302 19.38 -6.32 -7.90
N ILE A 303 20.15 -7.13 -7.15
CA ILE A 303 19.58 -8.26 -6.39
C ILE A 303 18.56 -7.74 -5.35
N ALA A 304 18.90 -6.70 -4.60
CA ALA A 304 17.98 -6.13 -3.62
C ALA A 304 16.73 -5.51 -4.29
N ALA A 305 16.90 -4.85 -5.45
CA ALA A 305 15.78 -4.35 -6.25
C ALA A 305 14.89 -5.49 -6.77
N ALA A 306 15.49 -6.58 -7.22
CA ALA A 306 14.77 -7.77 -7.68
C ALA A 306 13.98 -8.43 -6.54
N LEU A 307 14.57 -8.59 -5.35
CA LEU A 307 13.86 -9.10 -4.17
C LEU A 307 12.70 -8.18 -3.80
N GLY A 308 12.90 -6.85 -3.81
CA GLY A 308 11.83 -5.89 -3.58
C GLY A 308 10.73 -5.97 -4.66
N LEU A 309 11.09 -6.15 -5.93
CA LEU A 309 10.14 -6.33 -7.02
C LEU A 309 9.37 -7.65 -6.91
N CYS A 310 10.02 -8.74 -6.50
CA CYS A 310 9.35 -10.00 -6.21
C CYS A 310 8.34 -9.85 -5.06
N ALA A 311 8.68 -9.09 -3.99
CA ALA A 311 7.74 -8.79 -2.92
C ALA A 311 6.52 -8.02 -3.43
N VAL A 312 6.73 -7.01 -4.28
CA VAL A 312 5.65 -6.24 -4.93
C VAL A 312 4.77 -7.15 -5.79
N ALA A 313 5.36 -8.00 -6.61
CA ALA A 313 4.64 -8.88 -7.56
C ALA A 313 3.85 -9.98 -6.85
N ILE A 314 4.41 -10.58 -5.79
CA ILE A 314 3.75 -11.66 -5.03
C ILE A 314 2.60 -11.13 -4.15
N ALA A 315 2.71 -9.87 -3.71
CA ALA A 315 1.61 -9.19 -3.02
C ALA A 315 0.46 -8.87 -3.97
N GLN A 316 0.77 -8.30 -5.14
CA GLN A 316 -0.19 -8.09 -6.23
C GLN A 316 0.56 -7.79 -7.54
N PRO A 317 0.37 -8.59 -8.60
CA PRO A 317 1.14 -8.47 -9.84
C PRO A 317 1.12 -7.08 -10.50
N ASN A 318 0.02 -6.33 -10.39
CA ASN A 318 -0.11 -4.99 -11.00
C ASN A 318 0.88 -3.96 -10.41
N GLY A 319 1.36 -4.15 -9.19
CA GLY A 319 2.41 -3.32 -8.62
C GLY A 319 3.75 -3.45 -9.36
N ALA A 320 4.03 -4.60 -9.97
CA ALA A 320 5.23 -4.77 -10.80
C ALA A 320 5.19 -3.87 -12.05
N PHE A 321 4.03 -3.72 -12.69
CA PHE A 321 3.85 -2.77 -13.80
C PHE A 321 3.96 -1.31 -13.32
N THR A 322 3.45 -1.02 -12.12
CA THR A 322 3.60 0.28 -11.45
C THR A 322 5.08 0.62 -11.23
N PHE A 323 5.87 -0.34 -10.71
CA PHE A 323 7.32 -0.21 -10.61
C PHE A 323 7.97 -0.02 -11.98
N GLY A 324 7.54 -0.80 -12.98
CA GLY A 324 8.08 -0.77 -14.36
C GLY A 324 8.01 0.62 -14.99
N ILE A 325 6.89 1.32 -14.83
CA ILE A 325 6.73 2.71 -15.33
C ILE A 325 7.80 3.62 -14.71
N LEU A 326 7.94 3.60 -13.39
CA LEU A 326 8.92 4.43 -12.69
C LEU A 326 10.36 4.07 -13.06
N ALA A 327 10.67 2.78 -13.17
CA ALA A 327 12.00 2.27 -13.50
C ALA A 327 12.42 2.67 -14.91
N VAL A 328 11.53 2.53 -15.90
CA VAL A 328 11.78 2.91 -17.32
C VAL A 328 12.00 4.41 -17.42
N LEU A 329 11.13 5.22 -16.83
CA LEU A 329 11.25 6.68 -16.89
C LEU A 329 12.50 7.19 -16.16
N TYR A 330 12.85 6.58 -15.03
CA TYR A 330 14.10 6.91 -14.35
C TYR A 330 15.32 6.49 -15.18
N ALA A 331 15.33 5.29 -15.79
CA ALA A 331 16.42 4.81 -16.63
C ALA A 331 16.63 5.73 -17.85
N ILE A 332 15.55 6.15 -18.52
CA ILE A 332 15.60 7.14 -19.60
C ILE A 332 16.18 8.47 -19.11
N SER A 333 15.69 8.99 -17.98
CA SER A 333 16.25 10.20 -17.38
C SER A 333 17.74 10.07 -17.10
N ARG A 334 18.17 8.91 -16.63
CA ARG A 334 19.55 8.61 -16.30
C ARG A 334 20.50 8.56 -17.50
N VAL A 335 19.99 8.26 -18.69
CA VAL A 335 20.74 8.33 -19.96
C VAL A 335 21.18 9.77 -20.24
N PHE A 336 20.33 10.75 -19.95
CA PHE A 336 20.60 12.17 -20.22
C PHE A 336 21.30 12.90 -19.06
N PHE A 337 21.13 12.44 -17.81
CA PHE A 337 21.71 13.09 -16.63
C PHE A 337 22.65 12.14 -15.89
N GLU A 338 23.94 12.49 -15.89
CA GLU A 338 24.94 11.78 -15.06
C GLU A 338 24.70 12.00 -13.56
N PRO A 339 25.20 11.10 -12.67
CA PRO A 339 25.07 11.28 -11.24
C PRO A 339 25.57 12.66 -10.80
N GLY A 340 24.70 13.45 -10.14
CA GLY A 340 25.05 14.79 -9.68
C GLY A 340 24.97 15.91 -10.72
N ALA A 341 24.83 15.61 -12.03
CA ALA A 341 24.72 16.60 -13.08
C ALA A 341 23.39 17.37 -13.01
N GLN A 342 23.44 18.68 -13.22
CA GLN A 342 22.27 19.55 -13.29
C GLN A 342 21.81 19.80 -14.75
N ARG A 343 22.71 19.59 -15.72
CA ARG A 343 22.44 19.78 -17.14
C ARG A 343 22.38 18.44 -17.86
N ALA A 344 21.42 18.31 -18.75
CA ALA A 344 21.33 17.14 -19.64
C ALA A 344 22.45 17.16 -20.67
N THR A 345 23.02 15.99 -20.94
CA THR A 345 23.85 15.79 -22.12
C THR A 345 22.99 15.11 -23.17
N VAL A 346 22.82 15.77 -24.32
CA VAL A 346 21.97 15.28 -25.42
C VAL A 346 22.87 15.11 -26.65
N ASP A 347 23.00 13.86 -27.10
CA ASP A 347 23.66 13.46 -28.32
C ASP A 347 22.89 12.31 -29.00
N ALA A 348 23.19 12.03 -30.27
CA ALA A 348 22.48 11.00 -31.02
C ALA A 348 22.57 9.60 -30.38
N LYS A 349 23.68 9.25 -29.74
CA LYS A 349 23.86 7.97 -29.04
C LYS A 349 22.92 7.87 -27.83
N ARG A 350 22.85 8.91 -27.02
CA ARG A 350 21.96 8.94 -25.83
C ARG A 350 20.50 8.89 -26.21
N VAL A 351 20.12 9.62 -27.28
CA VAL A 351 18.76 9.56 -27.85
C VAL A 351 18.44 8.14 -28.33
N ALA A 352 19.36 7.49 -29.07
CA ALA A 352 19.17 6.11 -29.52
C ALA A 352 19.03 5.12 -28.36
N ILE A 353 19.82 5.27 -27.27
CA ILE A 353 19.70 4.45 -26.07
C ILE A 353 18.35 4.67 -25.38
N ALA A 354 17.89 5.90 -25.26
CA ALA A 354 16.59 6.21 -24.64
C ALA A 354 15.43 5.60 -25.46
N ILE A 355 15.49 5.70 -26.80
CA ILE A 355 14.52 5.07 -27.69
C ILE A 355 14.57 3.54 -27.54
N ALA A 356 15.76 2.94 -27.47
CA ALA A 356 15.91 1.50 -27.28
C ALA A 356 15.31 1.02 -25.94
N ILE A 357 15.55 1.74 -24.83
CA ILE A 357 14.94 1.44 -23.53
C ILE A 357 13.41 1.48 -23.62
N PHE A 358 12.86 2.53 -24.24
CA PHE A 358 11.42 2.67 -24.43
C PHE A 358 10.85 1.57 -25.32
N ALA A 359 11.50 1.24 -26.44
CA ALA A 359 11.08 0.17 -27.34
C ALA A 359 11.08 -1.20 -26.64
N VAL A 360 12.12 -1.51 -25.86
CA VAL A 360 12.16 -2.74 -25.05
C VAL A 360 11.01 -2.76 -24.03
N ALA A 361 10.72 -1.64 -23.39
CA ALA A 361 9.59 -1.57 -22.46
C ALA A 361 8.24 -1.82 -23.18
N CYS A 362 8.04 -1.27 -24.38
CA CYS A 362 6.85 -1.52 -25.19
C CYS A 362 6.74 -2.99 -25.62
N VAL A 363 7.85 -3.62 -26.01
CA VAL A 363 7.87 -5.06 -26.36
C VAL A 363 7.52 -5.93 -25.16
N LEU A 364 8.10 -5.64 -24.00
CA LEU A 364 7.79 -6.36 -22.76
C LEU A 364 6.33 -6.16 -22.35
N TRP A 365 5.81 -4.94 -22.49
CA TRP A 365 4.39 -4.64 -22.23
C TRP A 365 3.48 -5.46 -23.12
N GLY A 366 3.74 -5.48 -24.44
CA GLY A 366 2.96 -6.28 -25.40
C GLY A 366 3.08 -7.78 -25.15
N ALA A 367 4.28 -8.28 -24.82
CA ALA A 367 4.49 -9.69 -24.50
C ALA A 367 3.71 -10.12 -23.25
N MET A 368 3.72 -9.30 -22.19
CA MET A 368 2.95 -9.55 -20.97
C MET A 368 1.44 -9.43 -21.23
N TYR A 369 1.01 -8.46 -22.02
CA TYR A 369 -0.41 -8.31 -22.39
C TYR A 369 -0.96 -9.53 -23.13
N LEU A 370 -0.14 -10.17 -23.97
CA LEU A 370 -0.51 -11.38 -24.74
C LEU A 370 -0.27 -12.69 -23.97
N ALA A 371 0.37 -12.64 -22.79
CA ALA A 371 0.71 -13.82 -22.03
C ALA A 371 -0.57 -14.54 -21.52
N PRO A 372 -0.70 -15.89 -21.68
CA PRO A 372 -1.89 -16.63 -21.29
C PRO A 372 -2.29 -16.43 -19.83
N PHE A 373 -1.32 -16.42 -18.89
CA PHE A 373 -1.57 -16.24 -17.47
C PHE A 373 -2.04 -14.84 -17.08
N MET A 374 -1.94 -13.86 -18.00
CA MET A 374 -2.43 -12.49 -17.78
C MET A 374 -3.83 -12.26 -18.35
N GLN A 375 -4.39 -13.22 -19.12
CA GLN A 375 -5.65 -13.00 -19.82
C GLN A 375 -6.83 -12.76 -18.88
N ALA A 376 -6.88 -13.47 -17.75
CA ALA A 376 -7.92 -13.24 -16.73
C ALA A 376 -7.89 -11.80 -16.18
N VAL A 377 -6.69 -11.21 -16.06
CA VAL A 377 -6.51 -9.82 -15.58
C VAL A 377 -6.84 -8.80 -16.65
N VAL A 378 -6.23 -8.92 -17.85
CA VAL A 378 -6.35 -7.89 -18.90
C VAL A 378 -7.71 -7.90 -19.60
N ASN A 379 -8.45 -9.00 -19.54
CA ASN A 379 -9.81 -9.11 -20.07
C ASN A 379 -10.90 -8.66 -19.10
N THR A 380 -10.56 -8.42 -17.82
CA THR A 380 -11.50 -7.81 -16.88
C THR A 380 -11.75 -6.35 -17.30
N THR A 381 -13.00 -6.01 -17.55
CA THR A 381 -13.37 -4.68 -18.05
C THR A 381 -14.36 -3.99 -17.12
N TRP A 382 -14.03 -2.76 -16.75
CA TRP A 382 -14.94 -1.84 -16.06
C TRP A 382 -15.48 -0.84 -17.08
N SER A 383 -16.79 -0.62 -17.10
CA SER A 383 -17.41 0.36 -17.99
C SER A 383 -16.99 1.78 -17.65
N ALA A 384 -16.99 2.66 -18.64
CA ALA A 384 -16.81 4.10 -18.43
C ALA A 384 -17.96 4.66 -17.58
N THR A 385 -17.61 5.51 -16.61
CA THR A 385 -18.58 6.11 -15.66
C THR A 385 -18.61 7.63 -15.72
N LEU A 386 -17.62 8.28 -16.32
CA LEU A 386 -17.53 9.71 -16.50
C LEU A 386 -17.38 10.07 -17.98
N SER A 387 -17.83 11.26 -18.35
CA SER A 387 -17.44 11.84 -19.64
C SER A 387 -15.95 12.22 -19.63
N PRO A 388 -15.29 12.32 -20.80
CA PRO A 388 -13.89 12.74 -20.88
C PRO A 388 -13.61 14.11 -20.23
N LEU A 389 -14.55 15.05 -20.31
CA LEU A 389 -14.40 16.36 -19.70
C LEU A 389 -14.44 16.27 -18.16
N GLU A 390 -15.39 15.51 -17.60
CA GLU A 390 -15.47 15.27 -16.15
C GLU A 390 -14.20 14.59 -15.64
N ALA A 391 -13.69 13.58 -16.37
CA ALA A 391 -12.46 12.88 -16.01
C ALA A 391 -11.22 13.80 -16.02
N ILE A 392 -11.11 14.71 -17.01
CA ILE A 392 -10.03 15.71 -17.09
C ILE A 392 -10.09 16.71 -15.93
N ILE A 393 -11.29 17.04 -15.43
CA ILE A 393 -11.46 17.95 -14.30
C ILE A 393 -11.24 17.21 -12.97
N SER A 394 -11.86 16.05 -12.78
CA SER A 394 -11.83 15.31 -11.51
C SER A 394 -10.45 14.73 -11.20
N GLY A 395 -9.75 14.21 -12.19
CA GLY A 395 -8.46 13.56 -12.01
C GLY A 395 -7.40 14.46 -11.34
N PRO A 396 -7.10 15.67 -11.88
CA PRO A 396 -6.16 16.60 -11.24
C PRO A 396 -6.62 17.10 -9.87
N LEU A 397 -7.91 17.03 -9.55
CA LEU A 397 -8.47 17.35 -8.24
C LEU A 397 -8.44 16.18 -7.26
N PHE A 398 -7.88 15.04 -7.67
CA PHE A 398 -7.84 13.78 -6.90
C PHE A 398 -9.21 13.24 -6.49
N MET A 399 -10.25 13.64 -7.20
CA MET A 399 -11.60 13.09 -7.09
C MET A 399 -11.73 11.92 -8.08
N PHE A 400 -11.05 10.82 -7.78
CA PHE A 400 -11.08 9.64 -8.67
C PHE A 400 -12.42 8.90 -8.60
N THR A 401 -13.10 9.01 -7.46
CA THR A 401 -14.50 8.61 -7.27
C THR A 401 -15.19 9.61 -6.36
N VAL A 402 -16.52 9.62 -6.38
CA VAL A 402 -17.33 10.47 -5.46
C VAL A 402 -17.08 10.15 -3.99
N ARG A 403 -16.64 8.92 -3.67
CA ARG A 403 -16.33 8.46 -2.30
C ARG A 403 -15.02 9.04 -1.75
N GLN A 404 -14.13 9.48 -2.62
CA GLN A 404 -12.77 9.92 -2.21
C GLN A 404 -12.68 11.41 -1.88
N GLY A 405 -13.70 12.19 -2.21
CA GLY A 405 -13.70 13.63 -2.00
C GLY A 405 -12.80 14.39 -2.98
N VAL A 406 -12.68 15.71 -2.78
CA VAL A 406 -11.90 16.63 -3.61
C VAL A 406 -10.72 17.16 -2.81
N GLN A 407 -9.52 17.20 -3.39
CA GLN A 407 -8.31 17.63 -2.69
C GLN A 407 -7.57 18.79 -3.37
N PRO A 408 -8.16 19.99 -3.46
CA PRO A 408 -7.62 21.13 -4.22
C PRO A 408 -6.28 21.63 -3.67
N PHE A 409 -6.03 21.53 -2.36
CA PHE A 409 -4.73 21.89 -1.80
C PHE A 409 -3.62 20.99 -2.35
N LEU A 410 -3.85 19.67 -2.41
CA LEU A 410 -2.89 18.72 -2.97
C LEU A 410 -2.67 18.97 -4.47
N SER A 411 -3.74 19.28 -5.20
CA SER A 411 -3.68 19.65 -6.62
C SER A 411 -2.73 20.82 -6.87
N VAL A 412 -2.86 21.87 -6.08
CA VAL A 412 -1.96 23.04 -6.15
C VAL A 412 -0.52 22.65 -5.80
N MET A 413 -0.31 21.83 -4.76
CA MET A 413 1.04 21.37 -4.39
C MET A 413 1.68 20.54 -5.50
N VAL A 414 0.93 19.65 -6.13
CA VAL A 414 1.41 18.84 -7.26
C VAL A 414 1.73 19.70 -8.47
N LEU A 415 0.86 20.68 -8.81
CA LEU A 415 1.11 21.61 -9.91
C LEU A 415 2.40 22.42 -9.70
N VAL A 416 2.60 22.97 -8.50
CA VAL A 416 3.86 23.66 -8.14
C VAL A 416 5.05 22.71 -8.22
N GLY A 417 4.88 21.45 -7.83
CA GLY A 417 5.89 20.38 -7.97
C GLY A 417 6.25 20.11 -9.42
N ILE A 418 5.27 20.07 -10.32
CA ILE A 418 5.50 19.93 -11.77
C ILE A 418 6.32 21.12 -12.29
N VAL A 419 5.94 22.35 -11.94
CA VAL A 419 6.69 23.55 -12.33
C VAL A 419 8.14 23.50 -11.82
N TYR A 420 8.34 23.02 -10.59
CA TYR A 420 9.68 22.82 -10.04
C TYR A 420 10.49 21.80 -10.87
N THR A 421 9.94 20.66 -11.21
CA THR A 421 10.65 19.62 -11.97
C THR A 421 10.93 20.07 -13.42
N CYS A 422 10.07 20.89 -14.03
CA CYS A 422 10.33 21.51 -15.33
C CYS A 422 11.56 22.44 -15.29
N ARG A 423 11.78 23.12 -14.16
CA ARG A 423 12.97 23.95 -13.94
C ARG A 423 14.21 23.13 -13.56
N HIS A 424 14.00 22.03 -12.83
CA HIS A 424 15.03 21.08 -12.38
C HIS A 424 14.93 19.77 -13.16
N ARG A 425 15.20 19.83 -14.46
CA ARG A 425 14.94 18.78 -15.46
C ARG A 425 15.41 17.37 -15.08
N ARG A 426 16.38 17.25 -14.18
CA ARG A 426 16.81 15.96 -13.61
C ARG A 426 15.67 15.20 -12.95
N HIS A 427 14.68 15.88 -12.39
CA HIS A 427 13.52 15.28 -11.72
C HIS A 427 12.25 15.28 -12.59
N LEU A 428 12.36 15.66 -13.87
CA LEU A 428 11.22 15.75 -14.80
C LEU A 428 10.49 14.41 -14.97
N TRP A 429 11.22 13.30 -14.85
CA TRP A 429 10.66 11.95 -14.93
C TRP A 429 9.53 11.71 -13.92
N LEU A 430 9.55 12.36 -12.74
CA LEU A 430 8.46 12.27 -11.75
C LEU A 430 7.16 12.88 -12.30
N SER A 431 7.26 14.05 -12.95
CA SER A 431 6.08 14.69 -13.57
C SER A 431 5.56 13.88 -14.75
N VAL A 432 6.45 13.31 -15.55
CA VAL A 432 6.05 12.43 -16.68
C VAL A 432 5.35 11.17 -16.16
N ALA A 433 5.85 10.57 -15.07
CA ALA A 433 5.21 9.42 -14.42
C ALA A 433 3.80 9.76 -13.92
N TYR A 434 3.65 10.88 -13.20
CA TYR A 434 2.35 11.34 -12.70
C TYR A 434 1.37 11.61 -13.86
N LEU A 435 1.80 12.33 -14.90
CA LEU A 435 0.95 12.64 -16.04
C LEU A 435 0.54 11.38 -16.82
N ALA A 436 1.43 10.38 -16.95
CA ALA A 436 1.10 9.10 -17.53
C ALA A 436 0.05 8.33 -16.70
N ALA A 437 0.22 8.28 -15.37
CA ALA A 437 -0.74 7.67 -14.47
C ALA A 437 -2.11 8.39 -14.49
N LEU A 438 -2.09 9.74 -14.54
CA LEU A 438 -3.30 10.55 -14.69
C LEU A 438 -4.01 10.27 -16.03
N ALA A 439 -3.25 10.11 -17.11
CA ALA A 439 -3.81 9.72 -18.42
C ALA A 439 -4.43 8.32 -18.37
N PHE A 440 -3.81 7.36 -17.66
CA PHE A 440 -4.38 6.03 -17.45
C PHE A 440 -5.70 6.10 -16.67
N TYR A 441 -5.77 6.93 -15.63
CA TYR A 441 -7.03 7.18 -14.91
C TYR A 441 -8.11 7.75 -15.84
N ILE A 442 -7.79 8.81 -16.59
CA ILE A 442 -8.74 9.45 -17.51
C ILE A 442 -9.26 8.43 -18.54
N ILE A 443 -8.36 7.63 -19.12
CA ILE A 443 -8.73 6.58 -20.07
C ILE A 443 -9.61 5.53 -19.42
N SER A 444 -9.25 5.04 -18.22
CA SER A 444 -9.99 3.96 -17.56
C SER A 444 -11.39 4.38 -17.11
N VAL A 445 -11.59 5.65 -16.73
CA VAL A 445 -12.89 6.11 -16.21
C VAL A 445 -13.82 6.67 -17.29
N SER A 446 -13.28 7.09 -18.48
CA SER A 446 -14.08 7.83 -19.48
C SER A 446 -14.10 7.21 -20.88
N THR A 447 -13.43 6.08 -21.10
CA THR A 447 -13.43 5.39 -22.38
C THR A 447 -13.67 3.90 -22.23
N ASP A 448 -14.07 3.25 -23.31
CA ASP A 448 -14.19 1.80 -23.44
C ASP A 448 -13.39 1.29 -24.66
N GLY A 449 -13.21 -0.04 -24.75
CA GLY A 449 -12.60 -0.69 -25.90
C GLY A 449 -11.10 -0.96 -25.78
N ALA A 450 -10.49 -1.38 -26.90
CA ALA A 450 -9.15 -1.96 -26.95
C ALA A 450 -8.04 -1.05 -26.42
N ALA A 451 -8.11 0.27 -26.66
CA ALA A 451 -7.09 1.21 -26.19
C ALA A 451 -7.04 1.26 -24.65
N LYS A 452 -8.19 1.28 -23.98
CA LYS A 452 -8.31 1.17 -22.52
C LYS A 452 -7.70 -0.14 -22.04
N GLN A 453 -8.08 -1.25 -22.65
CA GLN A 453 -7.61 -2.58 -22.29
C GLN A 453 -6.07 -2.71 -22.41
N ILE A 454 -5.49 -2.27 -23.55
CA ILE A 454 -4.03 -2.34 -23.78
C ILE A 454 -3.27 -1.48 -22.76
N LEU A 455 -3.78 -0.28 -22.45
CA LEU A 455 -3.07 0.69 -21.60
C LEU A 455 -3.29 0.47 -20.11
N THR A 456 -4.48 0.02 -19.72
CA THR A 456 -4.88 -0.08 -18.30
C THR A 456 -5.29 -1.48 -17.85
N GLY A 457 -5.25 -2.47 -18.74
CA GLY A 457 -5.67 -3.85 -18.46
C GLY A 457 -4.89 -4.51 -17.33
N PHE A 458 -3.59 -4.20 -17.15
CA PHE A 458 -2.81 -4.71 -16.02
C PHE A 458 -3.33 -4.24 -14.64
N TRP A 459 -4.15 -3.20 -14.60
CA TRP A 459 -4.89 -2.73 -13.44
C TRP A 459 -6.39 -3.04 -13.55
N TYR A 460 -6.75 -4.12 -14.30
CA TYR A 460 -8.14 -4.57 -14.51
C TYR A 460 -9.03 -3.54 -15.20
N THR A 461 -8.47 -2.59 -15.95
CA THR A 461 -9.14 -1.38 -16.46
C THR A 461 -9.85 -0.54 -15.37
N ASP A 462 -9.58 -0.81 -14.09
CA ASP A 462 -10.23 -0.22 -12.94
C ASP A 462 -9.68 1.19 -12.66
N TYR A 463 -10.57 2.15 -12.67
CA TYR A 463 -10.23 3.55 -12.40
C TYR A 463 -9.85 3.83 -10.93
N ASN A 464 -10.24 2.99 -9.97
CA ASN A 464 -9.76 3.11 -8.59
C ASN A 464 -8.27 2.78 -8.51
N ARG A 465 -7.84 1.70 -9.18
CA ARG A 465 -6.43 1.29 -9.22
C ARG A 465 -5.56 2.29 -9.99
N THR A 466 -6.04 2.80 -11.12
CA THR A 466 -5.29 3.81 -11.91
C THR A 466 -5.31 5.19 -11.25
N GLY A 467 -6.36 5.54 -10.52
CA GLY A 467 -6.41 6.73 -9.64
C GLY A 467 -5.43 6.62 -8.48
N ALA A 468 -5.36 5.47 -7.81
CA ALA A 468 -4.38 5.20 -6.77
C ALA A 468 -2.93 5.28 -7.29
N LEU A 469 -2.67 4.80 -8.51
CA LEU A 469 -1.39 4.95 -9.19
C LEU A 469 -1.01 6.43 -9.36
N ALA A 470 -1.95 7.26 -9.82
CA ALA A 470 -1.73 8.70 -9.97
C ALA A 470 -1.46 9.39 -8.61
N ALA A 471 -2.20 9.01 -7.56
CA ALA A 471 -1.99 9.52 -6.20
C ALA A 471 -0.60 9.14 -5.67
N LEU A 472 -0.16 7.88 -5.82
CA LEU A 472 1.17 7.42 -5.41
C LEU A 472 2.29 8.23 -6.07
N PHE A 473 2.18 8.47 -7.38
CA PHE A 473 3.20 9.23 -8.13
C PHE A 473 3.15 10.74 -7.84
N ALA A 474 2.05 11.25 -7.33
CA ALA A 474 1.89 12.64 -6.91
C ALA A 474 2.61 12.97 -5.60
N ILE A 475 2.85 11.99 -4.69
CA ILE A 475 3.43 12.21 -3.36
C ILE A 475 4.75 13.00 -3.42
N PRO A 476 5.77 12.58 -4.20
CA PRO A 476 7.04 13.32 -4.27
C PRO A 476 6.87 14.73 -4.88
N LEU A 477 5.93 14.91 -5.82
CA LEU A 477 5.64 16.21 -6.42
C LEU A 477 4.99 17.16 -5.41
N ALA A 478 4.04 16.67 -4.61
CA ALA A 478 3.40 17.45 -3.56
C ALA A 478 4.42 17.92 -2.50
N ALA A 479 5.34 17.02 -2.10
CA ALA A 479 6.42 17.36 -1.16
C ALA A 479 7.33 18.50 -1.69
N VAL A 480 7.69 18.42 -2.97
CA VAL A 480 8.49 19.44 -3.65
C VAL A 480 7.72 20.77 -3.77
N GLY A 481 6.43 20.69 -4.14
CA GLY A 481 5.56 21.85 -4.27
C GLY A 481 5.39 22.58 -2.94
N PHE A 482 5.09 21.85 -1.86
CA PHE A 482 4.95 22.40 -0.52
C PHE A 482 6.25 23.09 -0.05
N ALA A 483 7.40 22.43 -0.21
CA ALA A 483 8.69 23.00 0.13
C ALA A 483 8.97 24.28 -0.67
N SER A 484 8.55 24.34 -1.94
CA SER A 484 8.68 25.53 -2.78
C SER A 484 7.79 26.67 -2.32
N CYS A 485 6.54 26.37 -1.92
CA CYS A 485 5.62 27.36 -1.35
C CYS A 485 6.12 27.89 0.01
N VAL A 486 6.64 27.02 0.88
CA VAL A 486 7.27 27.43 2.15
C VAL A 486 8.47 28.35 1.90
N ALA A 487 9.33 28.03 0.93
CA ALA A 487 10.48 28.87 0.59
C ALA A 487 10.05 30.25 0.04
N TRP A 488 9.03 30.27 -0.81
CA TRP A 488 8.46 31.52 -1.34
C TRP A 488 7.85 32.38 -0.23
N LEU A 489 7.01 31.80 0.64
CA LEU A 489 6.37 32.51 1.75
C LEU A 489 7.41 33.02 2.76
N LYS A 490 8.44 32.21 3.07
CA LYS A 490 9.60 32.63 3.87
C LYS A 490 10.23 33.90 3.30
N GLY A 491 10.52 33.94 1.99
CA GLY A 491 11.11 35.13 1.34
C GLY A 491 10.23 36.38 1.45
N LEU A 492 8.90 36.22 1.38
CA LEU A 492 7.96 37.36 1.59
C LEU A 492 7.99 37.86 3.05
N LEU A 493 8.00 36.93 4.01
CA LEU A 493 8.04 37.29 5.44
C LEU A 493 9.37 37.95 5.81
N GLU A 494 10.50 37.52 5.30
CA GLU A 494 11.81 38.12 5.53
C GLU A 494 11.87 39.56 4.97
N LYS A 495 11.32 39.79 3.77
CA LYS A 495 11.23 41.15 3.19
C LYS A 495 10.35 42.08 4.05
N ARG A 496 9.28 41.58 4.65
CA ARG A 496 8.41 42.39 5.54
C ARG A 496 9.05 42.64 6.90
N MET A 497 9.68 41.63 7.48
CA MET A 497 10.34 41.71 8.80
C MET A 497 11.62 42.56 8.73
N GLY A 498 12.40 42.46 7.63
CA GLY A 498 13.61 43.27 7.42
C GLY A 498 13.36 44.75 7.20
N LYS A 499 12.20 45.15 6.65
CA LYS A 499 11.82 46.52 6.53
C LYS A 499 11.43 47.19 7.87
N SER A 500 11.16 46.42 8.91
CA SER A 500 10.80 46.91 10.25
C SER A 500 12.01 47.20 11.16
N SER A 501 13.23 46.78 10.78
CA SER A 501 14.42 46.86 11.65
C SER A 501 15.47 47.87 11.23
N VAL A 502 15.26 48.67 10.19
CA VAL A 502 16.21 49.73 9.80
C VAL A 502 15.58 51.07 10.08
N ARG A 503 15.61 51.52 11.35
CA ARG A 503 15.69 52.94 11.66
C ARG A 503 17.15 53.32 11.48
N PRO A 504 17.51 54.26 10.60
CA PRO A 504 18.88 54.80 10.54
C PRO A 504 19.15 55.52 11.85
N ALA A 505 20.20 55.12 12.55
CA ALA A 505 20.75 55.90 13.63
C ALA A 505 21.20 57.28 13.08
N PRO A 506 20.99 58.37 13.81
CA PRO A 506 21.39 59.67 13.34
C PRO A 506 22.92 59.72 13.21
N ALA A 507 23.37 60.19 12.04
CA ALA A 507 24.77 60.40 11.74
C ALA A 507 25.36 61.45 12.71
N THR A 508 26.22 61.03 13.58
CA THR A 508 27.14 61.93 14.28
C THR A 508 28.27 62.31 13.28
N LYS A 509 28.31 63.58 12.95
CA LYS A 509 29.44 64.21 12.28
C LYS A 509 30.59 64.20 13.27
N ASP A 510 31.71 63.61 12.90
CA ASP A 510 33.02 63.97 13.40
C ASP A 510 34.00 64.10 12.23
N GLU A 511 34.55 65.33 12.16
CA GLU A 511 35.53 65.75 11.22
C GLU A 511 36.91 65.23 11.66
N GLY A 512 37.77 64.90 10.71
CA GLY A 512 39.19 65.04 10.93
C GLY A 512 40.12 63.95 10.37
N SER A 513 40.83 64.42 9.35
CA SER A 513 42.24 64.10 9.09
C SER A 513 42.63 63.16 7.98
N ILE A 514 43.17 63.77 7.01
CA ILE A 514 43.94 63.44 5.80
C ILE A 514 45.13 62.54 6.07
N ALA A 515 45.40 61.56 5.19
CA ALA A 515 46.75 61.26 4.68
C ALA A 515 46.65 60.40 3.38
N GLU A 516 47.36 60.92 2.38
CA GLU A 516 47.48 60.42 1.00
C GLU A 516 48.45 59.20 0.84
N ALA A 517 48.15 58.46 -0.22
CA ALA A 517 48.99 57.92 -1.33
C ALA A 517 49.58 56.52 -1.20
N PRO A 518 50.01 55.93 -2.33
CA PRO A 518 49.44 55.85 -3.68
C PRO A 518 49.31 54.44 -4.26
N CYS A 519 48.72 54.39 -5.46
CA CYS A 519 48.47 53.28 -6.39
C CYS A 519 49.64 52.35 -6.71
N SER A 520 49.37 51.07 -6.97
CA SER A 520 49.65 50.46 -8.27
C SER A 520 49.02 49.07 -8.40
N PRO A 521 48.69 48.60 -9.60
CA PRO A 521 47.79 47.46 -9.85
C PRO A 521 48.55 46.18 -10.15
N VAL A 522 48.08 45.04 -9.67
CA VAL A 522 48.40 43.73 -10.27
C VAL A 522 47.12 42.91 -10.32
N ALA A 523 46.85 42.51 -11.54
CA ALA A 523 45.79 41.52 -11.86
C ALA A 523 46.18 40.15 -11.32
N SER A 524 45.22 39.40 -10.94
CA SER A 524 44.92 38.02 -11.29
C SER A 524 44.28 37.26 -10.14
N ASP A 525 43.38 36.43 -10.58
CA ASP A 525 42.91 35.19 -10.00
C ASP A 525 41.64 35.21 -9.15
N ALA A 526 40.66 34.66 -9.86
CA ALA A 526 39.37 34.20 -9.34
C ALA A 526 39.52 33.55 -7.96
N ALA A 527 38.91 34.14 -6.97
CA ALA A 527 38.63 33.47 -5.72
C ALA A 527 37.61 32.36 -5.95
N PRO A 528 37.83 31.13 -5.50
CA PRO A 528 36.82 30.11 -5.54
C PRO A 528 35.67 30.53 -4.62
N CYS A 529 34.47 30.55 -5.14
CA CYS A 529 33.27 30.59 -4.33
C CYS A 529 33.30 29.45 -3.32
N THR A 530 33.70 29.76 -2.11
CA THR A 530 33.58 28.89 -0.96
C THR A 530 32.11 28.53 -0.86
N ALA A 531 31.79 27.25 -1.12
CA ALA A 531 30.51 26.66 -0.84
C ALA A 531 30.24 26.89 0.66
N ALA A 532 29.45 27.90 0.95
CA ALA A 532 28.92 28.12 2.27
C ALA A 532 28.21 26.83 2.68
N SER A 533 28.74 26.13 3.65
CA SER A 533 28.15 24.95 4.26
C SER A 533 26.73 25.31 4.66
N ALA A 534 25.74 24.68 4.00
CA ALA A 534 24.33 24.89 4.23
C ALA A 534 23.93 24.23 5.56
N ASN A 535 24.38 24.76 6.67
CA ASN A 535 23.66 24.71 7.94
C ASN A 535 22.57 25.79 7.86
N ALA A 536 21.49 25.52 7.12
CA ALA A 536 20.30 26.36 7.16
C ALA A 536 19.73 26.27 8.57
N SER A 537 20.12 27.17 9.46
CA SER A 537 19.39 27.45 10.69
C SER A 537 17.96 27.82 10.28
N PHE A 538 16.96 27.18 10.89
CA PHE A 538 15.56 27.56 10.68
C PHE A 538 15.39 29.00 11.12
N THR A 539 15.29 29.94 10.17
CA THR A 539 14.95 31.32 10.48
C THR A 539 13.54 31.39 11.04
N ARG A 540 13.26 32.35 11.92
CA ARG A 540 11.91 32.59 12.48
C ARG A 540 10.87 32.68 11.37
N ALA A 541 11.19 33.36 10.27
CA ALA A 541 10.33 33.45 9.09
C ALA A 541 10.06 32.09 8.43
N GLY A 542 11.07 31.21 8.38
CA GLY A 542 10.92 29.87 7.83
C GLY A 542 10.00 28.98 8.68
N VAL A 543 10.09 29.07 9.99
CA VAL A 543 9.21 28.34 10.91
C VAL A 543 7.76 28.82 10.77
N ILE A 544 7.56 30.14 10.72
CA ILE A 544 6.22 30.73 10.54
C ILE A 544 5.63 30.32 9.18
N ALA A 545 6.42 30.37 8.09
CA ALA A 545 5.96 29.96 6.77
C ALA A 545 5.53 28.49 6.75
N ALA A 546 6.34 27.59 7.35
CA ALA A 546 6.00 26.17 7.44
C ALA A 546 4.73 25.95 8.28
N ALA A 547 4.59 26.65 9.42
CA ALA A 547 3.41 26.54 10.28
C ALA A 547 2.13 26.99 9.56
N ILE A 548 2.17 28.12 8.83
CA ILE A 548 1.02 28.62 8.04
C ILE A 548 0.63 27.57 6.97
N MET A 549 1.58 27.06 6.23
CA MET A 549 1.31 26.09 5.17
C MET A 549 0.78 24.76 5.73
N THR A 550 1.29 24.31 6.91
CA THR A 550 0.80 23.11 7.59
C THR A 550 -0.60 23.32 8.15
N ALA A 551 -0.91 24.48 8.70
CA ALA A 551 -2.27 24.83 9.14
C ALA A 551 -3.24 24.84 7.96
N LEU A 552 -2.84 25.42 6.84
CA LEU A 552 -3.67 25.42 5.61
C LEU A 552 -3.89 23.99 5.08
N PHE A 553 -2.86 23.14 5.11
CA PHE A 553 -2.99 21.73 4.79
C PHE A 553 -4.03 21.06 5.70
N ALA A 554 -3.90 21.21 7.02
CA ALA A 554 -4.81 20.60 7.99
C ALA A 554 -6.27 21.06 7.79
N LEU A 555 -6.47 22.37 7.58
CA LEU A 555 -7.79 22.93 7.28
C LEU A 555 -8.40 22.32 6.02
N CYS A 556 -7.63 22.23 4.93
CA CYS A 556 -8.11 21.67 3.67
C CYS A 556 -8.33 20.15 3.69
N GLN A 557 -7.72 19.43 4.63
CA GLN A 557 -7.85 17.97 4.70
C GLN A 557 -8.94 17.51 5.69
N PHE A 558 -9.19 18.27 6.76
CA PHE A 558 -10.00 17.78 7.89
C PHE A 558 -11.18 18.70 8.24
N LEU A 559 -11.33 19.87 7.59
CA LEU A 559 -12.53 20.68 7.80
C LEU A 559 -13.69 20.08 6.98
N PRO A 560 -14.89 19.91 7.56
CA PRO A 560 -16.03 19.34 6.86
C PRO A 560 -16.69 20.36 5.91
N LEU A 561 -15.88 20.85 4.97
CA LEU A 561 -16.34 21.69 3.87
C LEU A 561 -16.81 20.81 2.72
N SER A 562 -17.97 21.10 2.14
CA SER A 562 -18.52 20.35 1.04
C SER A 562 -18.76 21.21 -0.20
N VAL A 563 -18.77 20.54 -1.35
CA VAL A 563 -19.08 21.12 -2.66
C VAL A 563 -20.20 20.29 -3.28
N GLY A 564 -21.21 20.95 -3.85
CA GLY A 564 -22.27 20.27 -4.58
C GLY A 564 -21.74 19.64 -5.89
N TYR A 565 -22.08 18.39 -6.14
CA TYR A 565 -21.78 17.67 -7.38
C TYR A 565 -23.04 16.87 -7.80
N GLY A 566 -23.80 17.42 -8.74
CA GLY A 566 -25.13 16.92 -9.02
C GLY A 566 -26.03 16.99 -7.78
N ASP A 567 -26.71 15.90 -7.46
CA ASP A 567 -27.56 15.78 -6.27
C ASP A 567 -26.79 15.42 -4.99
N ARG A 568 -25.46 15.32 -5.05
CA ARG A 568 -24.62 14.89 -3.93
C ARG A 568 -23.79 16.03 -3.36
N GLN A 569 -23.51 15.94 -2.06
CA GLN A 569 -22.54 16.78 -1.37
C GLN A 569 -21.20 15.98 -1.28
N ILE A 570 -20.13 16.55 -1.81
CA ILE A 570 -18.79 15.93 -1.75
C ILE A 570 -17.92 16.78 -0.82
N HIS A 571 -17.37 16.16 0.21
CA HIS A 571 -16.49 16.85 1.14
C HIS A 571 -15.08 17.06 0.59
N LEU A 572 -14.42 18.08 1.09
CA LEU A 572 -13.01 18.36 0.80
C LEU A 572 -12.09 17.47 1.65
N GLY A 573 -10.92 17.15 1.12
CA GLY A 573 -9.87 16.46 1.85
C GLY A 573 -10.18 14.99 2.12
N LEU A 574 -9.97 14.56 3.36
CA LEU A 574 -10.11 13.18 3.82
C LEU A 574 -11.42 12.91 4.57
N VAL A 575 -12.31 13.89 4.66
CA VAL A 575 -13.57 13.76 5.41
C VAL A 575 -14.47 12.70 4.78
N ASN A 576 -14.60 12.67 3.45
CA ASN A 576 -15.37 11.63 2.75
C ASN A 576 -14.84 10.23 3.06
N ILE A 577 -13.52 10.05 3.06
CA ILE A 577 -12.88 8.76 3.37
C ILE A 577 -13.22 8.32 4.79
N ASN A 578 -13.12 9.22 5.77
CA ASN A 578 -13.47 8.89 7.15
C ASN A 578 -14.95 8.46 7.26
N GLN A 579 -15.86 9.17 6.60
CA GLN A 579 -17.29 8.83 6.57
C GLN A 579 -17.56 7.49 5.87
N GLU A 580 -16.93 7.22 4.72
CA GLU A 580 -17.04 5.95 4.02
C GLU A 580 -16.53 4.78 4.87
N ILE A 581 -15.41 4.96 5.59
CA ILE A 581 -14.90 3.94 6.52
C ILE A 581 -15.91 3.74 7.65
N SER A 582 -16.36 4.81 8.31
CA SER A 582 -17.33 4.73 9.41
C SER A 582 -18.60 3.99 8.99
N THR A 583 -19.15 4.32 7.82
CA THR A 583 -20.35 3.63 7.31
C THR A 583 -20.10 2.14 7.08
N ARG A 584 -18.96 1.77 6.47
CA ARG A 584 -18.67 0.38 6.09
C ARG A 584 -18.26 -0.51 7.26
N TYR A 585 -17.75 0.07 8.32
CA TYR A 585 -17.31 -0.63 9.54
C TYR A 585 -18.37 -0.60 10.65
N SER A 586 -19.55 0.03 10.40
CA SER A 586 -20.64 0.06 11.38
C SER A 586 -21.32 -1.29 11.49
N TRP A 587 -21.63 -1.70 12.71
CA TRP A 587 -22.45 -2.86 13.02
C TRP A 587 -23.94 -2.66 12.72
N ASP A 588 -24.36 -1.43 12.36
CA ASP A 588 -25.72 -1.14 11.90
C ASP A 588 -25.93 -1.41 10.39
N GLN A 589 -25.06 -2.21 9.77
CA GLN A 589 -25.13 -2.61 8.37
C GLN A 589 -25.55 -4.09 8.25
N THR A 590 -25.49 -4.63 7.03
CA THR A 590 -25.64 -6.09 6.80
C THR A 590 -24.67 -6.85 7.72
N LEU A 591 -25.12 -7.86 8.40
CA LEU A 591 -24.56 -8.49 9.58
C LEU A 591 -24.44 -7.52 10.75
N THR A 592 -25.52 -7.40 11.48
CA THR A 592 -25.65 -6.58 12.68
C THR A 592 -24.96 -7.25 13.87
N SER A 593 -24.80 -6.52 14.98
CA SER A 593 -24.29 -7.11 16.23
C SER A 593 -25.22 -8.17 16.84
N GLU A 594 -26.51 -8.12 16.55
CA GLU A 594 -27.50 -9.11 17.00
C GLU A 594 -27.37 -10.40 16.20
N GLU A 595 -27.19 -10.29 14.88
CA GLU A 595 -26.91 -11.43 13.99
C GLU A 595 -25.57 -12.10 14.30
N ASP A 596 -24.54 -11.31 14.61
CA ASP A 596 -23.23 -11.81 15.03
C ASP A 596 -23.32 -12.62 16.34
N ALA A 597 -24.08 -12.11 17.32
CA ALA A 597 -24.33 -12.83 18.57
C ALA A 597 -25.12 -14.13 18.33
N PHE A 598 -26.09 -14.14 17.40
CA PHE A 598 -26.80 -15.35 17.01
C PHE A 598 -25.89 -16.39 16.36
N ILE A 599 -24.90 -15.96 15.55
CA ILE A 599 -23.90 -16.86 14.96
C ILE A 599 -23.06 -17.53 16.06
N ASP A 600 -22.69 -16.79 17.11
CA ASP A 600 -21.98 -17.35 18.26
C ASP A 600 -22.83 -18.43 18.96
N GLU A 601 -24.14 -18.20 19.14
CA GLU A 601 -25.06 -19.21 19.70
C GLU A 601 -25.21 -20.42 18.77
N VAL A 602 -25.25 -20.23 17.44
CA VAL A 602 -25.25 -21.33 16.45
C VAL A 602 -24.02 -22.19 16.64
N MET A 603 -22.83 -21.59 16.79
CA MET A 603 -21.58 -22.33 16.98
C MET A 603 -21.52 -23.10 18.32
N GLU A 604 -22.31 -22.71 19.33
CA GLU A 604 -22.39 -23.46 20.58
C GLU A 604 -23.29 -24.70 20.48
N VAL A 605 -24.28 -24.72 19.57
CA VAL A 605 -25.30 -25.80 19.47
C VAL A 605 -25.02 -26.83 18.38
N ILE A 606 -24.18 -26.50 17.38
CA ILE A 606 -23.81 -27.42 16.30
C ILE A 606 -22.39 -27.96 16.48
N PRO A 607 -22.01 -29.13 15.88
CA PRO A 607 -20.63 -29.60 15.86
C PRO A 607 -19.68 -28.57 15.21
N GLU A 608 -18.43 -28.49 15.74
CA GLU A 608 -17.42 -27.46 15.34
C GLU A 608 -17.13 -27.40 13.83
N ASP A 609 -17.15 -28.54 13.13
CA ASP A 609 -16.87 -28.61 11.68
C ASP A 609 -18.15 -28.73 10.82
N ALA A 610 -19.33 -28.60 11.42
CA ALA A 610 -20.60 -28.79 10.70
C ALA A 610 -20.78 -27.76 9.59
N MET A 611 -21.13 -28.24 8.39
CA MET A 611 -21.47 -27.38 7.26
C MET A 611 -22.85 -26.76 7.46
N VAL A 612 -22.94 -25.44 7.33
CA VAL A 612 -24.16 -24.65 7.43
C VAL A 612 -24.48 -24.02 6.08
N ILE A 613 -25.62 -24.39 5.51
CA ILE A 613 -26.14 -23.72 4.31
C ILE A 613 -26.68 -22.34 4.72
N ASN A 614 -26.38 -21.32 3.93
CA ASN A 614 -26.68 -19.93 4.24
C ASN A 614 -27.10 -19.14 2.98
N VAL A 615 -27.61 -17.92 3.17
CA VAL A 615 -27.94 -16.97 2.10
C VAL A 615 -26.93 -15.80 2.18
N PRO A 616 -25.96 -15.69 1.24
CA PRO A 616 -24.89 -14.70 1.38
C PRO A 616 -25.38 -13.25 1.44
N ALA A 617 -26.61 -12.97 0.96
CA ALA A 617 -27.17 -11.62 0.94
C ALA A 617 -27.62 -11.11 2.32
N ASP A 618 -27.87 -12.02 3.29
CA ASP A 618 -28.25 -11.68 4.66
C ASP A 618 -27.04 -11.36 5.58
N GLY A 619 -25.83 -11.39 5.06
CA GLY A 619 -24.61 -11.12 5.83
C GLY A 619 -23.87 -12.38 6.28
N SER A 620 -24.49 -13.55 6.25
CA SER A 620 -23.87 -14.82 6.67
C SER A 620 -22.63 -15.22 5.86
N CYS A 621 -22.39 -14.59 4.70
CA CYS A 621 -21.16 -14.81 3.91
C CYS A 621 -19.88 -14.36 4.62
N TRP A 622 -19.96 -13.53 5.66
CA TRP A 622 -18.79 -13.15 6.47
C TRP A 622 -18.54 -14.09 7.65
N SER A 623 -19.52 -14.88 8.08
CA SER A 623 -19.44 -15.71 9.29
C SER A 623 -18.23 -16.66 9.29
N TYR A 624 -17.87 -17.22 8.13
CA TYR A 624 -16.65 -18.03 8.06
C TYR A 624 -15.37 -17.20 8.30
N GLY A 625 -15.27 -16.07 7.63
CA GLY A 625 -14.07 -15.22 7.72
C GLY A 625 -13.88 -14.56 9.09
N VAL A 626 -14.98 -14.16 9.74
CA VAL A 626 -15.00 -13.44 11.02
C VAL A 626 -14.98 -14.44 12.17
N GLU A 627 -16.04 -15.27 12.31
CA GLU A 627 -16.24 -16.15 13.45
C GLU A 627 -15.64 -17.56 13.26
N GLY A 628 -15.54 -18.03 12.02
CA GLY A 628 -15.06 -19.38 11.70
C GLY A 628 -16.20 -20.38 11.48
N LEU A 629 -17.46 -19.94 11.45
CA LEU A 629 -18.59 -20.81 11.13
C LEU A 629 -18.44 -21.37 9.71
N ASN A 630 -18.47 -22.69 9.59
CA ASN A 630 -18.27 -23.38 8.32
C ASN A 630 -19.49 -23.22 7.39
N THR A 631 -19.69 -22.02 6.83
CA THR A 631 -20.77 -21.71 5.90
C THR A 631 -20.47 -22.20 4.48
N PHE A 632 -21.51 -22.56 3.74
CA PHE A 632 -21.40 -23.01 2.36
C PHE A 632 -21.11 -21.87 1.39
N TYR A 633 -21.88 -20.76 1.46
CA TYR A 633 -21.64 -19.57 0.64
C TYR A 633 -20.79 -18.55 1.40
N ARG A 634 -19.49 -18.47 1.05
CA ARG A 634 -18.49 -17.58 1.71
C ARG A 634 -18.20 -16.29 0.96
N ARG A 635 -18.94 -16.01 -0.11
CA ARG A 635 -18.73 -14.82 -0.95
C ARG A 635 -20.04 -14.08 -1.13
N SER A 636 -20.01 -12.77 -0.92
CA SER A 636 -21.14 -11.88 -1.22
C SER A 636 -21.54 -11.90 -2.70
N SER A 637 -20.62 -12.28 -3.59
CA SER A 637 -20.86 -12.41 -5.03
C SER A 637 -21.48 -13.73 -5.46
N ASN A 638 -21.70 -14.69 -4.57
CA ASN A 638 -22.44 -15.92 -4.85
C ASN A 638 -23.93 -15.60 -5.00
N THR A 639 -24.32 -15.05 -6.14
CA THR A 639 -25.67 -14.52 -6.39
C THR A 639 -26.44 -15.32 -7.43
N GLY A 640 -26.02 -16.56 -7.68
CA GLY A 640 -26.60 -17.39 -8.71
C GLY A 640 -26.18 -16.99 -10.12
N SER A 641 -24.91 -16.58 -10.27
CA SER A 641 -24.32 -16.36 -11.59
C SER A 641 -23.97 -17.68 -12.25
N ARG A 642 -23.79 -17.66 -13.58
CA ARG A 642 -23.49 -18.83 -14.43
C ARG A 642 -22.19 -19.58 -14.10
N ASP A 643 -21.41 -19.10 -13.16
CA ASP A 643 -20.14 -19.75 -12.73
C ASP A 643 -20.32 -20.55 -11.44
N ASP A 644 -21.56 -20.68 -10.90
CA ASP A 644 -21.85 -21.51 -9.75
C ASP A 644 -21.72 -23.00 -10.11
N ALA A 645 -21.17 -23.78 -9.18
CA ALA A 645 -21.21 -25.23 -9.28
C ALA A 645 -22.66 -25.74 -9.34
N GLN A 646 -22.88 -26.88 -9.99
CA GLN A 646 -24.23 -27.46 -10.14
C GLN A 646 -24.88 -27.74 -8.77
N GLU A 647 -24.06 -28.18 -7.80
CA GLU A 647 -24.50 -28.40 -6.42
C GLU A 647 -25.02 -27.13 -5.76
N ALA A 648 -24.32 -26.01 -5.94
CA ALA A 648 -24.73 -24.71 -5.39
C ALA A 648 -26.04 -24.24 -6.00
N GLU A 649 -26.27 -24.42 -7.30
CA GLU A 649 -27.54 -24.09 -7.96
C GLU A 649 -28.68 -24.97 -7.44
N LEU A 650 -28.43 -26.27 -7.26
CA LEU A 650 -29.44 -27.21 -6.75
C LEU A 650 -29.85 -26.85 -5.32
N ILE A 651 -28.88 -26.57 -4.44
CA ILE A 651 -29.15 -26.15 -3.05
C ILE A 651 -29.98 -24.88 -3.02
N ARG A 652 -29.54 -23.78 -3.65
CA ARG A 652 -30.22 -22.50 -3.55
C ARG A 652 -31.61 -22.47 -4.19
N THR A 653 -31.90 -23.40 -5.15
CA THR A 653 -33.21 -23.44 -5.85
C THR A 653 -34.12 -24.56 -5.38
N GLN A 654 -33.60 -25.64 -4.78
CA GLN A 654 -34.37 -26.85 -4.50
C GLN A 654 -34.27 -27.39 -3.07
N LEU A 655 -33.46 -26.77 -2.20
CA LEU A 655 -33.24 -27.28 -0.83
C LEU A 655 -34.58 -27.47 -0.06
N CYS A 656 -35.54 -26.58 -0.20
CA CYS A 656 -36.86 -26.70 0.43
C CYS A 656 -37.61 -27.99 0.07
N ASN A 657 -37.18 -28.71 -0.99
CA ASN A 657 -37.76 -29.97 -1.43
C ASN A 657 -37.00 -31.20 -0.91
N VAL A 658 -36.15 -31.06 0.08
CA VAL A 658 -35.23 -32.12 0.59
C VAL A 658 -35.96 -33.42 0.94
N ALA A 659 -37.18 -33.35 1.53
CA ALA A 659 -37.95 -34.53 1.92
C ALA A 659 -38.35 -35.43 0.72
N THR A 660 -38.37 -34.93 -0.51
CA THR A 660 -38.81 -35.67 -1.69
C THR A 660 -37.82 -35.66 -2.85
N ASN A 661 -36.85 -34.79 -2.86
CA ASN A 661 -35.86 -34.66 -3.93
C ASN A 661 -34.58 -35.39 -3.59
N LYS A 662 -34.39 -36.58 -4.20
CA LYS A 662 -33.21 -37.43 -3.96
C LYS A 662 -31.88 -36.84 -4.44
N GLU A 663 -31.92 -35.93 -5.43
CA GLU A 663 -30.69 -35.30 -5.91
C GLU A 663 -30.19 -34.26 -4.88
N VAL A 664 -31.14 -33.54 -4.24
CA VAL A 664 -30.80 -32.65 -3.11
C VAL A 664 -30.24 -33.45 -1.93
N GLN A 665 -30.89 -34.59 -1.56
CA GLN A 665 -30.45 -35.47 -0.47
C GLN A 665 -28.99 -35.93 -0.73
N GLN A 666 -28.72 -36.45 -1.93
CA GLN A 666 -27.39 -36.89 -2.29
C GLN A 666 -26.33 -35.78 -2.24
N THR A 667 -26.69 -34.60 -2.73
CA THR A 667 -25.81 -33.43 -2.69
C THR A 667 -25.48 -33.04 -1.25
N LEU A 668 -26.45 -33.06 -0.34
CA LEU A 668 -26.23 -32.76 1.08
C LEU A 668 -25.37 -33.84 1.77
N GLU A 669 -25.58 -35.12 1.43
CA GLU A 669 -24.73 -36.23 1.90
C GLU A 669 -23.28 -36.05 1.43
N ASP A 670 -23.07 -35.73 0.15
CA ASP A 670 -21.76 -35.52 -0.45
C ASP A 670 -21.02 -34.32 0.17
N LEU A 671 -21.74 -33.30 0.61
CA LEU A 671 -21.22 -32.11 1.28
C LEU A 671 -21.15 -32.25 2.80
N ASP A 672 -21.70 -33.30 3.40
CA ASP A 672 -21.95 -33.43 4.84
C ASP A 672 -22.66 -32.20 5.45
N ALA A 673 -23.60 -31.62 4.68
CA ALA A 673 -24.35 -30.42 5.09
C ALA A 673 -25.65 -30.81 5.79
N ARG A 674 -25.79 -30.42 7.06
CA ARG A 674 -26.92 -30.80 7.92
C ARG A 674 -27.68 -29.63 8.52
N TYR A 675 -27.25 -28.42 8.29
CA TYR A 675 -27.86 -27.24 8.90
C TYR A 675 -28.13 -26.17 7.87
N VAL A 676 -29.20 -25.37 8.11
CA VAL A 676 -29.52 -24.17 7.35
C VAL A 676 -29.69 -23.01 8.32
N MET A 677 -28.98 -21.94 8.08
CA MET A 677 -29.10 -20.70 8.84
C MET A 677 -29.68 -19.59 7.97
N LEU A 678 -30.69 -18.88 8.49
CA LEU A 678 -31.28 -17.69 7.92
C LEU A 678 -31.14 -16.57 8.95
N LEU A 679 -30.46 -15.49 8.60
CA LEU A 679 -30.29 -14.32 9.48
C LEU A 679 -31.42 -13.30 9.28
N ASP A 680 -32.08 -13.29 8.13
CA ASP A 680 -33.21 -12.41 7.79
C ASP A 680 -34.43 -13.22 7.43
N ASP A 681 -35.59 -12.79 7.90
CA ASP A 681 -36.88 -13.28 7.39
C ASP A 681 -37.11 -12.69 5.98
N PRO A 682 -37.25 -13.53 4.94
CA PRO A 682 -37.50 -13.07 3.59
C PRO A 682 -38.80 -12.32 3.43
N SER A 683 -39.78 -12.52 4.36
CA SER A 683 -41.04 -11.78 4.43
C SER A 683 -40.94 -10.43 5.15
N GLY A 684 -39.80 -10.13 5.78
CA GLY A 684 -39.55 -8.92 6.54
C GLY A 684 -39.15 -7.72 5.66
N ASP A 685 -39.46 -6.52 6.14
CA ASP A 685 -39.01 -5.26 5.53
C ASP A 685 -37.52 -5.01 5.83
N ASN A 686 -36.63 -5.99 5.55
CA ASN A 686 -35.22 -5.81 5.84
C ASN A 686 -34.48 -5.10 4.69
N PRO A 687 -34.12 -3.81 4.83
CA PRO A 687 -33.46 -3.04 3.77
C PRO A 687 -31.93 -3.31 3.68
N THR A 688 -31.36 -4.18 4.52
CA THR A 688 -29.90 -4.33 4.68
C THR A 688 -29.27 -5.41 3.80
N LYS A 689 -30.06 -6.14 3.00
CA LYS A 689 -29.53 -7.15 2.07
C LYS A 689 -28.44 -6.57 1.15
N LEU A 690 -27.35 -7.26 1.02
CA LEU A 690 -26.26 -6.97 0.08
C LEU A 690 -26.76 -7.00 -1.36
N SER A 691 -27.24 -5.89 -1.86
CA SER A 691 -28.15 -5.83 -2.97
C SER A 691 -27.52 -5.79 -4.37
N LEU A 692 -26.21 -5.74 -4.54
CA LEU A 692 -25.63 -5.44 -5.86
C LEU A 692 -25.91 -6.49 -6.94
N ARG A 693 -26.26 -7.73 -6.55
CA ARG A 693 -26.59 -8.82 -7.49
C ARG A 693 -27.60 -9.82 -6.92
N TYR A 694 -28.23 -9.51 -5.79
CA TYR A 694 -29.23 -10.38 -5.20
C TYR A 694 -30.52 -10.36 -6.03
N GLU A 695 -30.99 -11.53 -6.39
CA GLU A 695 -32.32 -11.74 -7.02
C GLU A 695 -33.02 -12.86 -6.27
N GLU A 696 -34.05 -12.53 -5.50
CA GLU A 696 -34.86 -13.43 -4.67
C GLU A 696 -35.25 -14.75 -5.38
N LYS A 697 -35.64 -14.69 -6.65
CA LYS A 697 -35.96 -15.86 -7.46
C LYS A 697 -34.86 -16.94 -7.53
N ASN A 698 -33.60 -16.57 -7.26
CA ASN A 698 -32.46 -17.47 -7.31
C ASN A 698 -32.20 -18.18 -5.98
N TRP A 699 -32.89 -17.77 -4.91
CA TRP A 699 -32.67 -18.27 -3.53
C TRP A 699 -33.92 -18.91 -2.93
N THR A 700 -34.97 -19.12 -3.71
CA THR A 700 -36.24 -19.68 -3.25
C THR A 700 -36.12 -21.07 -2.61
N GLY A 701 -35.11 -21.85 -2.94
CA GLY A 701 -34.90 -23.15 -2.31
C GLY A 701 -34.44 -23.05 -0.86
N ILE A 702 -33.84 -21.91 -0.44
CA ILE A 702 -33.42 -21.70 0.93
C ILE A 702 -34.37 -20.74 1.67
N GLU A 703 -34.67 -19.60 1.10
CA GLU A 703 -35.43 -18.54 1.75
C GLU A 703 -36.91 -18.90 2.00
N THR A 704 -37.45 -19.93 1.34
CA THR A 704 -38.83 -20.40 1.60
C THR A 704 -38.94 -21.46 2.70
N ILE A 705 -37.82 -21.81 3.35
CA ILE A 705 -37.81 -22.77 4.44
C ILE A 705 -38.44 -22.13 5.69
N THR A 706 -39.40 -22.83 6.26
CA THR A 706 -40.14 -22.45 7.48
C THR A 706 -40.22 -23.66 8.42
N GLU A 707 -40.74 -23.47 9.63
CA GLU A 707 -40.99 -24.54 10.60
C GLU A 707 -41.93 -25.63 10.06
N ASP A 708 -42.79 -25.28 9.10
CA ASP A 708 -43.75 -26.21 8.46
C ASP A 708 -43.14 -26.92 7.24
N THR A 709 -41.92 -26.60 6.82
CA THR A 709 -41.27 -27.20 5.64
C THR A 709 -40.82 -28.63 5.94
N PRO A 710 -41.32 -29.66 5.22
CA PRO A 710 -40.93 -31.05 5.50
C PRO A 710 -39.44 -31.29 5.30
N GLY A 711 -38.78 -31.93 6.29
CA GLY A 711 -37.36 -32.22 6.26
C GLY A 711 -36.51 -31.17 6.98
N PHE A 712 -37.14 -30.24 7.69
CA PHE A 712 -36.43 -29.22 8.51
C PHE A 712 -36.97 -29.21 9.93
N ASN A 713 -36.07 -29.25 10.90
CA ASN A 713 -36.37 -29.17 12.31
C ASN A 713 -35.73 -27.89 12.89
N LEU A 714 -36.56 -26.98 13.42
CA LEU A 714 -36.10 -25.74 14.03
C LEU A 714 -35.31 -26.03 15.33
N ILE A 715 -34.02 -25.63 15.39
CA ILE A 715 -33.16 -25.83 16.55
C ILE A 715 -33.01 -24.54 17.37
N LEU A 716 -32.79 -23.41 16.69
CA LEU A 716 -32.55 -22.12 17.34
C LEU A 716 -33.34 -21.03 16.63
N SER A 717 -33.91 -20.10 17.41
CA SER A 717 -34.73 -19.00 16.88
C SER A 717 -34.61 -17.78 17.80
N GLU A 718 -34.22 -16.65 17.22
CA GLU A 718 -34.17 -15.35 17.89
C GLU A 718 -34.61 -14.26 16.90
N GLY A 719 -35.67 -13.47 17.28
CA GLY A 719 -36.23 -12.48 16.35
C GLY A 719 -36.70 -13.11 15.04
N ASP A 720 -36.10 -12.72 13.94
CA ASP A 720 -36.27 -13.29 12.60
C ASP A 720 -35.17 -14.26 12.18
N MET A 721 -34.15 -14.47 13.03
CA MET A 721 -33.08 -15.42 12.78
C MET A 721 -33.48 -16.85 13.13
N ARG A 722 -33.09 -17.83 12.30
CA ARG A 722 -33.44 -19.23 12.41
C ARG A 722 -32.26 -20.13 12.08
N LEU A 723 -32.16 -21.23 12.82
CA LEU A 723 -31.30 -22.39 12.50
C LEU A 723 -32.13 -23.63 12.43
N TYR A 724 -32.08 -24.32 11.30
CA TYR A 724 -32.74 -25.60 11.08
C TYR A 724 -31.72 -26.74 10.95
N GLU A 725 -32.04 -27.91 11.53
CA GLU A 725 -31.44 -29.18 11.18
C GLU A 725 -32.17 -29.80 9.99
N ILE A 726 -31.45 -30.38 9.05
CA ILE A 726 -31.99 -31.03 7.85
C ILE A 726 -32.16 -32.51 8.15
N GLU A 727 -33.41 -33.01 8.04
CA GLU A 727 -33.77 -34.43 8.25
C GLU A 727 -34.33 -35.03 6.93
N TYR A 728 -33.65 -36.06 6.39
CA TYR A 728 -34.08 -36.72 5.13
C TYR A 728 -33.71 -38.20 5.08
#